data_ccd161f7b123da71a13a95726c8c8c0a
#
_entry.id   ccd161f7b123da71a13a95726c8c8c0a
#
_cell.length_a   1.000
_cell.length_b   1.000
_cell.length_c   1.000
_cell.angle_alpha   90.00
_cell.angle_beta   90.00
_cell.angle_gamma   90.00
#
_symmetry.space_group_name_H-M   'P 1'
#
loop_
_entity.id
_entity.type
_entity.pdbx_description
1 polymer ?
#
loop_
_entity_poly.entity_id
_entity_poly.type
_entity_poly.pdbx_seq_one_letter_code
_entity_poly.pdbx_strand_id
1 'polypeptide(L)'
;MKLTLIRTDRETGKESFSTLEAENLIAKIKKENKAAHVSALRHLIPILQGTNNHYQNIDKLPRIYPAVEYARTKDGEHRVKIYNGLVQIEVNHLTGSTEVEQIKQQVSLLPQTFAAFCGSSGRSVKIWVLFALPDGSLPKRESEMALFHAHAYRLAVNCYQPLLPYSITLKEPSLNQSCRMTPDEQPYYNPAATTFCLEQPFAIPGETTFKEQKQAETNPLLRMQPGYSSSDTFSMLFEAALNRSFDGLTNWKRGDDLRPLLTRLAEHCYKAGIPEKEVVRQTLMHYYREADEPVIRAAIHNIYRECKGFGTRNSMTAEQDTAFRLEEFMNRRYEFRYNTVLGELEYRQRDSIHFQFRPADQRIRSSIALNALKEGIRVWDRDIARYLTSDYIPLHNPVEEYLNDTGRWDGKDRIRALADLVPCENPHWRELFYRWFLSMTAHWRGLDRQHGNSTSPLLVGAQGYRKSTFCRILLPPELRFGYTDSIDFKSKQDAERSLGRFFLINIDEFDQISVSQQGFLKHLLQKPVANLRKPYGTAIQEIRRYASFIGTSNQKDLLTDPSGSRRFICIEVTGPINTNVTINYRQLYAQAMTAISQGERYWLDDTDEAILKQSNQEFEQPTPLEQLFLCHFQAAQTEDEGTWMTPMEILSFLQKKTKDRLAISKVAYFGRALRKLGISSRRRNRGTEYHVIINETAFQ
;
A
#
# COMPACT_ATOMS: atom_id res chain seq x y z
N MET A 1 34.70 -2.46 -17.92
CA MET A 1 33.25 -2.16 -18.04
C MET A 1 33.06 -0.68 -17.74
N LYS A 2 32.39 0.05 -18.63
CA LYS A 2 32.17 1.49 -18.47
C LYS A 2 30.77 1.76 -17.98
N LEU A 3 30.65 2.65 -17.00
CA LEU A 3 29.39 3.07 -16.37
C LEU A 3 29.17 4.56 -16.63
N THR A 4 27.92 4.96 -16.77
CA THR A 4 27.58 6.37 -16.97
C THR A 4 27.45 7.11 -15.66
N LEU A 5 28.10 8.28 -15.58
CA LEU A 5 28.00 9.21 -14.49
C LEU A 5 27.43 10.53 -15.02
N ILE A 6 26.33 10.97 -14.45
CA ILE A 6 25.67 12.23 -14.77
C ILE A 6 25.89 13.21 -13.61
N ARG A 7 26.36 14.42 -13.94
CA ARG A 7 26.50 15.53 -13.00
C ARG A 7 25.60 16.66 -13.46
N THR A 8 24.83 17.20 -12.54
CA THR A 8 24.05 18.41 -12.80
C THR A 8 24.83 19.61 -12.30
N ASP A 9 25.09 20.57 -13.17
CA ASP A 9 25.77 21.82 -12.83
C ASP A 9 24.88 22.64 -11.89
N ARG A 10 25.53 23.28 -10.89
CA ARG A 10 24.82 23.95 -9.80
C ARG A 10 24.16 25.27 -10.20
N GLU A 11 24.76 25.97 -11.17
CA GLU A 11 24.34 27.32 -11.57
C GLU A 11 23.43 27.30 -12.78
N THR A 12 23.72 26.40 -13.73
CA THR A 12 23.01 26.35 -15.01
C THR A 12 21.94 25.27 -15.12
N GLY A 13 21.90 24.34 -14.18
CA GLY A 13 21.02 23.15 -14.25
C GLY A 13 21.37 22.18 -15.38
N LYS A 14 22.44 22.45 -16.15
CA LYS A 14 22.84 21.60 -17.27
C LYS A 14 23.46 20.30 -16.80
N GLU A 15 23.02 19.20 -17.39
CA GLU A 15 23.58 17.88 -17.13
C GLU A 15 24.82 17.62 -18.00
N SER A 16 25.89 17.20 -17.34
CA SER A 16 27.13 16.76 -17.98
C SER A 16 27.30 15.25 -17.82
N PHE A 17 27.67 14.59 -18.90
CA PHE A 17 27.87 13.15 -18.99
C PHE A 17 29.35 12.82 -18.95
N SER A 18 29.70 11.77 -18.21
CA SER A 18 31.01 11.16 -18.29
C SER A 18 30.86 9.63 -18.16
N THR A 19 31.67 8.89 -18.87
CA THR A 19 31.79 7.44 -18.70
C THR A 19 33.07 7.14 -17.93
N LEU A 20 32.97 6.24 -16.96
CA LEU A 20 34.10 5.81 -16.13
C LEU A 20 34.17 4.28 -16.12
N GLU A 21 35.40 3.76 -16.09
CA GLU A 21 35.59 2.35 -15.78
C GLU A 21 35.11 2.04 -14.35
N ALA A 22 34.50 0.89 -14.14
CA ALA A 22 33.92 0.49 -12.87
C ALA A 22 34.92 0.58 -11.71
N GLU A 23 36.16 0.14 -11.94
CA GLU A 23 37.25 0.23 -10.96
C GLU A 23 37.51 1.66 -10.51
N ASN A 24 37.63 2.58 -11.49
CA ASN A 24 37.84 4.01 -11.20
C ASN A 24 36.64 4.65 -10.46
N LEU A 25 35.43 4.15 -10.73
CA LEU A 25 34.23 4.60 -10.05
C LEU A 25 34.22 4.14 -8.58
N ILE A 26 34.56 2.87 -8.33
CA ILE A 26 34.67 2.33 -6.96
C ILE A 26 35.78 3.05 -6.20
N ALA A 27 36.92 3.36 -6.85
CA ALA A 27 37.98 4.13 -6.23
C ALA A 27 37.52 5.57 -5.86
N LYS A 28 36.59 6.14 -6.62
CA LYS A 28 35.96 7.43 -6.27
C LYS A 28 34.95 7.31 -5.12
N ILE A 29 34.21 6.19 -5.05
CA ILE A 29 33.29 5.90 -3.94
C ILE A 29 34.06 5.78 -2.62
N LYS A 30 35.28 5.24 -2.62
CA LYS A 30 36.14 5.19 -1.41
C LYS A 30 36.53 6.55 -0.88
N LYS A 31 36.49 7.60 -1.71
CA LYS A 31 36.90 8.96 -1.34
C LYS A 31 35.70 9.85 -1.11
N GLU A 32 35.68 10.55 0.03
CA GLU A 32 34.65 11.54 0.30
C GLU A 32 34.72 12.73 -0.67
N ASN A 33 33.57 13.15 -1.16
CA ASN A 33 33.45 14.42 -1.83
C ASN A 33 33.45 15.54 -0.77
N LYS A 34 34.61 16.17 -0.56
CA LYS A 34 34.80 17.25 0.42
C LYS A 34 33.79 18.38 0.28
N ALA A 35 33.30 18.67 -0.93
CA ALA A 35 32.32 19.72 -1.16
C ALA A 35 30.90 19.36 -0.68
N ALA A 36 30.58 18.08 -0.51
CA ALA A 36 29.28 17.61 -0.08
C ALA A 36 29.23 17.22 1.40
N HIS A 37 30.37 16.94 2.02
CA HIS A 37 30.50 16.53 3.44
C HIS A 37 29.55 15.41 3.83
N VAL A 38 29.38 14.41 2.95
CA VAL A 38 28.31 13.36 3.13
C VAL A 38 28.54 12.53 4.37
N SER A 39 29.79 12.14 4.66
CA SER A 39 30.11 11.34 5.85
C SER A 39 29.79 12.10 7.14
N ALA A 40 30.15 13.36 7.21
CA ALA A 40 29.82 14.24 8.35
C ALA A 40 28.28 14.41 8.49
N LEU A 41 27.59 14.63 7.38
CA LEU A 41 26.13 14.75 7.39
C LEU A 41 25.43 13.46 7.83
N ARG A 42 25.94 12.29 7.48
CA ARG A 42 25.39 10.99 7.93
C ARG A 42 25.47 10.83 9.45
N HIS A 43 26.54 11.26 10.08
CA HIS A 43 26.65 11.24 11.54
C HIS A 43 25.72 12.22 12.23
N LEU A 44 25.36 13.32 11.56
CA LEU A 44 24.46 14.33 12.10
C LEU A 44 22.98 14.04 11.83
N ILE A 45 22.64 13.14 10.90
CA ILE A 45 21.25 12.79 10.56
C ILE A 45 20.37 12.47 11.78
N PRO A 46 20.82 11.69 12.79
CA PRO A 46 20.02 11.43 13.98
C PRO A 46 19.75 12.67 14.83
N ILE A 47 20.63 13.68 14.74
CA ILE A 47 20.60 14.91 15.54
C ILE A 47 19.85 16.02 14.79
N LEU A 48 20.03 16.07 13.47
CA LEU A 48 19.47 17.11 12.57
C LEU A 48 18.16 16.70 11.91
N GLN A 49 17.34 15.90 12.55
CA GLN A 49 16.02 15.58 12.06
C GLN A 49 15.22 16.87 11.81
N GLY A 50 15.11 17.27 10.55
CA GLY A 50 14.27 18.40 10.16
C GLY A 50 14.90 19.53 9.35
N THR A 51 16.21 19.53 9.06
CA THR A 51 16.79 20.57 8.21
C THR A 51 16.82 20.17 6.73
N ASN A 52 16.10 20.92 5.88
CA ASN A 52 16.06 20.72 4.44
C ASN A 52 17.44 20.81 3.73
N ASN A 53 18.42 21.44 4.35
CA ASN A 53 19.76 21.64 3.77
C ASN A 53 20.56 20.34 3.59
N HIS A 54 20.30 19.32 4.41
CA HIS A 54 20.97 18.03 4.29
C HIS A 54 20.62 17.33 2.97
N TYR A 55 19.33 17.28 2.62
CA TYR A 55 18.87 16.64 1.39
C TYR A 55 19.34 17.39 0.13
N GLN A 56 19.39 18.71 0.15
CA GLN A 56 19.88 19.51 -0.98
C GLN A 56 21.33 19.20 -1.36
N ASN A 57 22.20 18.94 -0.39
CA ASN A 57 23.60 18.58 -0.67
C ASN A 57 23.75 17.17 -1.23
N ILE A 58 22.94 16.22 -0.74
CA ILE A 58 22.92 14.84 -1.25
C ILE A 58 22.32 14.79 -2.66
N ASP A 59 21.32 15.61 -2.96
CA ASP A 59 20.71 15.70 -4.28
C ASP A 59 21.66 16.22 -5.36
N LYS A 60 22.69 16.97 -4.98
CA LYS A 60 23.74 17.47 -5.88
C LYS A 60 24.82 16.46 -6.21
N LEU A 61 24.82 15.28 -5.58
CA LEU A 61 25.80 14.25 -5.88
C LEU A 61 25.58 13.69 -7.28
N PRO A 62 26.67 13.31 -7.97
CA PRO A 62 26.58 12.68 -9.26
C PRO A 62 25.73 11.40 -9.21
N ARG A 63 24.94 11.16 -10.25
CA ARG A 63 24.15 9.95 -10.40
C ARG A 63 24.87 8.92 -11.26
N ILE A 64 24.96 7.70 -10.79
CA ILE A 64 25.55 6.57 -11.45
C ILE A 64 24.42 5.73 -12.08
N TYR A 65 24.56 5.40 -13.35
CA TYR A 65 23.69 4.50 -14.08
C TYR A 65 24.46 3.19 -14.37
N PRO A 66 24.26 2.14 -13.55
CA PRO A 66 25.07 0.93 -13.68
C PRO A 66 24.69 0.10 -14.90
N ALA A 67 23.41 0.06 -15.27
CA ALA A 67 22.93 -0.83 -16.31
C ALA A 67 23.36 -0.42 -17.71
N VAL A 68 23.60 0.87 -17.97
CA VAL A 68 23.75 1.39 -19.34
C VAL A 68 24.88 2.40 -19.48
N GLU A 69 25.50 2.40 -20.68
CA GLU A 69 26.31 3.50 -21.18
C GLU A 69 25.44 4.36 -22.10
N TYR A 70 25.30 5.65 -21.76
CA TYR A 70 24.54 6.60 -22.58
C TYR A 70 25.44 7.30 -23.60
N ALA A 71 24.86 7.59 -24.76
CA ALA A 71 25.39 8.54 -25.72
C ALA A 71 24.43 9.75 -25.82
N ARG A 72 24.97 10.94 -26.03
CA ARG A 72 24.19 12.15 -26.29
C ARG A 72 23.88 12.23 -27.78
N THR A 73 22.60 12.38 -28.12
CA THR A 73 22.18 12.64 -29.50
C THR A 73 22.43 14.10 -29.88
N LYS A 74 22.38 14.41 -31.19
CA LYS A 74 22.53 15.78 -31.68
C LYS A 74 21.46 16.73 -31.15
N ASP A 75 20.29 16.18 -30.82
CA ASP A 75 19.13 16.92 -30.28
C ASP A 75 19.18 17.08 -28.74
N GLY A 76 20.25 16.61 -28.11
CA GLY A 76 20.47 16.76 -26.67
C GLY A 76 19.82 15.66 -25.81
N GLU A 77 19.11 14.72 -26.42
CA GLU A 77 18.51 13.58 -25.73
C GLU A 77 19.53 12.48 -25.42
N HIS A 78 19.17 11.59 -24.49
CA HIS A 78 20.03 10.50 -24.05
C HIS A 78 19.54 9.19 -24.67
N ARG A 79 20.41 8.52 -25.41
CA ARG A 79 20.14 7.21 -25.98
C ARG A 79 21.05 6.17 -25.36
N VAL A 80 20.51 4.98 -25.08
CA VAL A 80 21.31 3.83 -24.65
C VAL A 80 22.26 3.43 -25.76
N LYS A 81 23.55 3.45 -25.43
CA LYS A 81 24.63 3.06 -26.35
C LYS A 81 25.02 1.59 -26.16
N ILE A 82 25.22 1.20 -24.89
CA ILE A 82 25.62 -0.15 -24.51
C ILE A 82 24.84 -0.53 -23.25
N TYR A 83 24.33 -1.74 -23.20
CA TYR A 83 23.81 -2.36 -22.01
C TYR A 83 24.89 -3.19 -21.32
N ASN A 84 25.08 -3.03 -20.03
CA ASN A 84 26.19 -3.60 -19.27
C ASN A 84 25.86 -4.94 -18.59
N GLY A 85 24.59 -5.34 -18.58
CA GLY A 85 24.15 -6.51 -17.82
C GLY A 85 24.19 -6.36 -16.29
N LEU A 86 24.48 -5.15 -15.78
CA LEU A 86 24.46 -4.86 -14.34
C LEU A 86 23.06 -4.54 -13.87
N VAL A 87 22.63 -5.24 -12.86
CA VAL A 87 21.37 -5.03 -12.15
C VAL A 87 21.65 -4.48 -10.78
N GLN A 88 20.94 -3.44 -10.38
CA GLN A 88 21.00 -2.85 -9.04
C GLN A 88 19.80 -3.28 -8.21
N ILE A 89 20.06 -3.91 -7.08
CA ILE A 89 19.08 -4.09 -6.00
C ILE A 89 19.52 -3.30 -4.78
N GLU A 90 18.59 -3.00 -3.88
CA GLU A 90 18.90 -2.18 -2.72
C GLU A 90 18.12 -2.60 -1.48
N VAL A 91 18.79 -2.45 -0.33
CA VAL A 91 18.16 -2.57 0.98
C VAL A 91 18.16 -1.19 1.63
N ASN A 92 16.99 -0.69 1.98
CA ASN A 92 16.81 0.63 2.59
C ASN A 92 16.31 0.51 4.04
N HIS A 93 16.22 1.63 4.72
CA HIS A 93 15.66 1.76 6.08
C HIS A 93 16.43 1.01 7.18
N LEU A 94 17.74 0.86 6.99
CA LEU A 94 18.63 0.29 8.02
C LEU A 94 18.78 1.25 9.20
N THR A 95 19.04 0.71 10.38
CA THR A 95 19.14 1.52 11.61
C THR A 95 20.51 2.15 11.80
N GLY A 96 21.58 1.51 11.29
CA GLY A 96 22.95 2.00 11.47
C GLY A 96 24.00 1.38 10.57
N SER A 97 25.25 1.79 10.77
CA SER A 97 26.40 1.32 9.99
C SER A 97 26.70 -0.17 10.18
N THR A 98 26.41 -0.72 11.34
CA THR A 98 26.63 -2.15 11.64
C THR A 98 25.81 -3.04 10.71
N GLU A 99 24.54 -2.69 10.49
CA GLU A 99 23.68 -3.44 9.58
C GLU A 99 24.11 -3.30 8.12
N VAL A 100 24.61 -2.12 7.74
CA VAL A 100 25.18 -1.87 6.42
C VAL A 100 26.37 -2.78 6.16
N GLU A 101 27.31 -2.88 7.11
CA GLU A 101 28.48 -3.77 6.99
C GLU A 101 28.09 -5.24 6.99
N GLN A 102 27.14 -5.64 7.83
CA GLN A 102 26.62 -7.00 7.87
C GLN A 102 26.04 -7.42 6.50
N ILE A 103 25.23 -6.55 5.87
CA ILE A 103 24.67 -6.82 4.54
C ILE A 103 25.78 -6.93 3.51
N LYS A 104 26.77 -6.02 3.51
CA LYS A 104 27.90 -6.06 2.56
C LYS A 104 28.68 -7.38 2.69
N GLN A 105 28.91 -7.84 3.91
CA GLN A 105 29.55 -9.14 4.17
C GLN A 105 28.71 -10.31 3.65
N GLN A 106 27.41 -10.31 3.90
CA GLN A 106 26.52 -11.39 3.44
C GLN A 106 26.47 -11.48 1.92
N VAL A 107 26.30 -10.35 1.23
CA VAL A 107 26.24 -10.36 -0.24
C VAL A 107 27.59 -10.64 -0.88
N SER A 108 28.71 -10.39 -0.20
CA SER A 108 30.05 -10.72 -0.69
C SER A 108 30.30 -12.23 -0.79
N LEU A 109 29.49 -13.05 -0.11
CA LEU A 109 29.59 -14.51 -0.19
C LEU A 109 29.10 -15.05 -1.53
N LEU A 110 28.29 -14.28 -2.27
CA LEU A 110 27.87 -14.68 -3.61
C LEU A 110 28.89 -14.25 -4.65
N PRO A 111 29.42 -15.18 -5.44
CA PRO A 111 30.42 -14.88 -6.46
C PRO A 111 29.88 -13.98 -7.60
N GLN A 112 28.56 -13.86 -7.72
CA GLN A 112 27.89 -13.00 -8.72
C GLN A 112 27.75 -11.54 -8.29
N THR A 113 28.06 -11.23 -7.02
CA THR A 113 28.05 -9.85 -6.52
C THR A 113 29.24 -9.08 -7.10
N PHE A 114 28.96 -8.14 -7.99
CA PHE A 114 29.98 -7.29 -8.62
C PHE A 114 30.46 -6.17 -7.67
N ALA A 115 29.51 -5.49 -7.03
CA ALA A 115 29.83 -4.47 -6.04
C ALA A 115 28.70 -4.30 -5.02
N ALA A 116 29.07 -3.92 -3.79
CA ALA A 116 28.12 -3.51 -2.76
C ALA A 116 28.68 -2.34 -1.96
N PHE A 117 27.89 -1.29 -1.78
CA PHE A 117 28.32 -0.07 -1.09
C PHE A 117 27.17 0.67 -0.41
N CYS A 118 27.53 1.48 0.55
CA CYS A 118 26.59 2.27 1.33
C CYS A 118 25.93 3.37 0.47
N GLY A 119 24.61 3.50 0.54
CA GLY A 119 23.86 4.55 -0.15
C GLY A 119 23.95 5.91 0.53
N SER A 120 23.34 6.92 -0.09
CA SER A 120 23.46 8.33 0.32
C SER A 120 22.96 8.63 1.73
N SER A 121 21.96 7.90 2.20
CA SER A 121 21.41 8.07 3.55
C SER A 121 22.31 7.53 4.67
N GLY A 122 23.34 6.75 4.34
CA GLY A 122 24.10 5.98 5.35
C GLY A 122 23.31 4.80 5.96
N ARG A 123 22.06 4.61 5.53
CA ARG A 123 21.12 3.60 6.04
C ARG A 123 20.54 2.75 4.90
N SER A 124 21.33 2.53 3.88
CA SER A 124 20.97 1.70 2.73
C SER A 124 22.21 1.09 2.11
N VAL A 125 22.05 -0.06 1.47
CA VAL A 125 23.10 -0.73 0.70
C VAL A 125 22.63 -0.85 -0.74
N LYS A 126 23.51 -0.49 -1.69
CA LYS A 126 23.35 -0.71 -3.12
C LYS A 126 24.17 -1.92 -3.49
N ILE A 127 23.58 -2.88 -4.17
CA ILE A 127 24.17 -4.15 -4.55
C ILE A 127 24.06 -4.25 -6.07
N TRP A 128 25.18 -4.46 -6.75
CA TRP A 128 25.27 -4.62 -8.18
C TRP A 128 25.61 -6.07 -8.54
N VAL A 129 24.82 -6.66 -9.41
CA VAL A 129 24.88 -8.06 -9.78
C VAL A 129 25.00 -8.18 -11.30
N LEU A 130 25.85 -9.08 -11.78
CA LEU A 130 26.11 -9.29 -13.21
C LEU A 130 25.21 -10.37 -13.80
N PHE A 131 24.67 -10.07 -14.98
CA PHE A 131 23.83 -10.98 -15.76
C PHE A 131 24.26 -11.02 -17.22
N ALA A 132 24.14 -12.20 -17.84
CA ALA A 132 24.37 -12.41 -19.26
C ALA A 132 23.47 -13.54 -19.81
N LEU A 133 23.40 -13.67 -21.10
CA LEU A 133 22.84 -14.84 -21.78
C LEU A 133 23.80 -16.06 -21.61
N PRO A 134 23.35 -17.29 -21.83
CA PRO A 134 24.18 -18.49 -21.66
C PRO A 134 25.45 -18.50 -22.49
N ASP A 135 25.47 -17.81 -23.63
CA ASP A 135 26.63 -17.60 -24.50
C ASP A 135 27.56 -16.47 -24.04
N GLY A 136 27.25 -15.83 -22.89
CA GLY A 136 27.99 -14.69 -22.36
C GLY A 136 27.68 -13.36 -23.03
N SER A 137 26.80 -13.33 -24.03
CA SER A 137 26.40 -12.10 -24.72
C SER A 137 25.32 -11.33 -23.96
N LEU A 138 25.05 -10.11 -24.40
CA LEU A 138 23.98 -9.26 -23.88
C LEU A 138 23.04 -8.84 -25.01
N PRO A 139 21.74 -8.61 -24.73
CA PRO A 139 20.78 -8.10 -25.70
C PRO A 139 21.26 -6.78 -26.33
N LYS A 140 20.98 -6.59 -27.62
CA LYS A 140 21.42 -5.39 -28.37
C LYS A 140 20.28 -4.44 -28.71
N ARG A 141 19.04 -4.93 -28.76
CA ARG A 141 17.84 -4.10 -29.02
C ARG A 141 17.28 -3.55 -27.72
N GLU A 142 16.87 -2.31 -27.70
CA GLU A 142 16.41 -1.62 -26.48
C GLU A 142 15.21 -2.32 -25.82
N SER A 143 14.27 -2.83 -26.61
CA SER A 143 13.14 -3.62 -26.12
C SER A 143 13.56 -4.94 -25.47
N GLU A 144 14.55 -5.62 -26.06
CA GLU A 144 15.12 -6.85 -25.53
C GLU A 144 15.95 -6.58 -24.27
N MET A 145 16.70 -5.47 -24.23
CA MET A 145 17.46 -5.02 -23.06
C MET A 145 16.54 -4.77 -21.87
N ALA A 146 15.41 -4.07 -22.08
CA ALA A 146 14.45 -3.75 -21.01
C ALA A 146 13.83 -5.03 -20.45
N LEU A 147 13.45 -5.95 -21.32
CA LEU A 147 12.87 -7.24 -20.92
C LEU A 147 13.89 -8.09 -20.15
N PHE A 148 15.09 -8.22 -20.69
CA PHE A 148 16.21 -8.92 -20.03
C PHE A 148 16.50 -8.32 -18.65
N HIS A 149 16.61 -7.00 -18.56
CA HIS A 149 16.90 -6.31 -17.30
C HIS A 149 15.82 -6.54 -16.26
N ALA A 150 14.54 -6.55 -16.66
CA ALA A 150 13.43 -6.84 -15.78
C ALA A 150 13.47 -8.27 -15.21
N HIS A 151 13.80 -9.26 -16.04
CA HIS A 151 13.98 -10.64 -15.59
C HIS A 151 15.20 -10.80 -14.67
N ALA A 152 16.33 -10.19 -15.06
CA ALA A 152 17.54 -10.18 -14.28
C ALA A 152 17.35 -9.55 -12.90
N TYR A 153 16.61 -8.44 -12.83
CA TYR A 153 16.28 -7.79 -11.56
C TYR A 153 15.48 -8.72 -10.62
N ARG A 154 14.48 -9.42 -11.15
CA ARG A 154 13.68 -10.35 -10.35
C ARG A 154 14.49 -11.53 -9.86
N LEU A 155 15.32 -12.08 -10.75
CA LEU A 155 16.20 -13.18 -10.35
C LEU A 155 17.19 -12.72 -9.27
N ALA A 156 17.75 -11.51 -9.40
CA ALA A 156 18.60 -10.93 -8.37
C ALA A 156 17.85 -10.83 -7.03
N VAL A 157 16.64 -10.27 -7.02
CA VAL A 157 15.84 -10.16 -5.79
C VAL A 157 15.58 -11.54 -5.19
N ASN A 158 15.15 -12.51 -6.00
CA ASN A 158 14.83 -13.86 -5.52
C ASN A 158 16.06 -14.60 -4.96
N CYS A 159 17.24 -14.38 -5.55
CA CYS A 159 18.48 -15.02 -5.08
C CYS A 159 19.07 -14.38 -3.82
N TYR A 160 18.93 -13.06 -3.70
CA TYR A 160 19.54 -12.31 -2.59
C TYR A 160 18.63 -12.19 -1.37
N GLN A 161 17.29 -12.14 -1.56
CA GLN A 161 16.37 -11.98 -0.43
C GLN A 161 16.49 -13.06 0.65
N PRO A 162 16.63 -14.36 0.33
CA PRO A 162 16.79 -15.40 1.36
C PRO A 162 18.08 -15.31 2.16
N LEU A 163 19.11 -14.61 1.64
CA LEU A 163 20.40 -14.44 2.29
C LEU A 163 20.43 -13.25 3.25
N LEU A 164 19.45 -12.37 3.13
CA LEU A 164 19.43 -11.11 3.86
C LEU A 164 18.38 -11.15 4.97
N PRO A 165 18.71 -10.70 6.19
CA PRO A 165 17.75 -10.57 7.28
C PRO A 165 16.82 -9.36 7.12
N TYR A 166 17.09 -8.53 6.10
CA TYR A 166 16.34 -7.31 5.78
C TYR A 166 15.68 -7.43 4.42
N SER A 167 14.50 -6.87 4.28
CA SER A 167 13.77 -6.90 3.00
C SER A 167 14.45 -6.04 1.93
N ILE A 168 14.65 -6.61 0.74
CA ILE A 168 15.08 -5.85 -0.43
C ILE A 168 13.98 -4.89 -0.83
N THR A 169 14.33 -3.62 -1.03
CA THR A 169 13.39 -2.60 -1.47
C THR A 169 13.05 -2.81 -2.94
N LEU A 170 11.83 -3.28 -3.20
CA LEU A 170 11.37 -3.52 -4.56
C LEU A 170 11.17 -2.21 -5.31
N LYS A 171 11.71 -2.14 -6.53
CA LYS A 171 11.51 -1.03 -7.47
C LYS A 171 11.08 -1.59 -8.83
N GLU A 172 10.38 -0.76 -9.59
CA GLU A 172 10.13 -1.09 -10.98
C GLU A 172 11.46 -1.16 -11.73
N PRO A 173 11.80 -2.31 -12.36
CA PRO A 173 13.07 -2.45 -13.08
C PRO A 173 13.10 -1.55 -14.29
N SER A 174 14.10 -0.72 -14.35
CA SER A 174 14.29 0.22 -15.45
C SER A 174 15.78 0.30 -15.81
N LEU A 175 16.08 0.35 -17.11
CA LEU A 175 17.43 0.63 -17.58
C LEU A 175 17.97 1.98 -17.07
N ASN A 176 17.07 2.89 -16.74
CA ASN A 176 17.36 4.21 -16.20
C ASN A 176 17.51 4.24 -14.68
N GLN A 177 17.51 3.09 -14.01
CA GLN A 177 17.71 3.03 -12.57
C GLN A 177 19.09 3.58 -12.21
N SER A 178 19.12 4.54 -11.33
CA SER A 178 20.36 5.21 -10.92
C SER A 178 20.51 5.21 -9.40
N CYS A 179 21.76 5.35 -8.95
CA CYS A 179 22.06 5.66 -7.56
C CYS A 179 22.99 6.87 -7.49
N ARG A 180 23.05 7.52 -6.33
CA ARG A 180 23.99 8.63 -6.10
C ARG A 180 25.37 8.08 -5.77
N MET A 181 26.41 8.73 -6.29
CA MET A 181 27.78 8.44 -5.93
C MET A 181 28.05 8.99 -4.52
N THR A 182 28.14 8.11 -3.56
CA THR A 182 28.31 8.46 -2.14
C THR A 182 29.53 7.79 -1.56
N PRO A 183 30.22 8.41 -0.58
CA PRO A 183 31.41 7.82 0.01
C PRO A 183 31.08 6.56 0.82
N ASP A 184 31.89 5.56 0.64
CA ASP A 184 31.96 4.35 1.45
C ASP A 184 33.44 3.97 1.61
N GLU A 185 33.94 3.94 2.81
CA GLU A 185 35.35 3.65 3.08
C GLU A 185 35.74 2.21 2.72
N GLN A 186 34.79 1.30 2.83
CA GLN A 186 35.00 -0.13 2.61
C GLN A 186 33.91 -0.71 1.65
N PRO A 187 33.79 -0.22 0.40
CA PRO A 187 32.89 -0.81 -0.55
C PRO A 187 33.40 -2.20 -0.95
N TYR A 188 32.50 -3.16 -1.04
CA TYR A 188 32.82 -4.44 -1.67
C TYR A 188 32.92 -4.28 -3.18
N TYR A 189 33.95 -4.85 -3.78
CA TYR A 189 34.14 -4.86 -5.23
C TYR A 189 34.85 -6.15 -5.67
N ASN A 190 34.22 -6.88 -6.58
CA ASN A 190 34.76 -8.10 -7.18
C ASN A 190 34.84 -7.95 -8.72
N PRO A 191 36.00 -7.60 -9.28
CA PRO A 191 36.17 -7.48 -10.72
C PRO A 191 36.07 -8.82 -11.46
N ALA A 192 36.24 -9.94 -10.75
CA ALA A 192 36.11 -11.30 -11.26
C ALA A 192 34.74 -11.93 -10.95
N ALA A 193 33.73 -11.11 -10.67
CA ALA A 193 32.40 -11.60 -10.39
C ALA A 193 31.86 -12.45 -11.55
N THR A 194 31.31 -13.60 -11.22
CA THR A 194 30.67 -14.47 -12.19
C THR A 194 29.30 -13.91 -12.59
N THR A 195 28.86 -14.18 -13.81
CA THR A 195 27.57 -13.72 -14.27
C THR A 195 26.47 -14.74 -13.95
N PHE A 196 25.30 -14.27 -13.56
CA PHE A 196 24.10 -15.09 -13.63
C PHE A 196 23.70 -15.26 -15.08
N CYS A 197 23.53 -16.50 -15.52
CA CYS A 197 23.04 -16.80 -16.86
C CYS A 197 21.50 -16.85 -16.83
N LEU A 198 20.89 -16.04 -17.69
CA LEU A 198 19.44 -16.12 -17.93
C LEU A 198 19.21 -16.99 -19.16
N GLU A 199 18.69 -18.20 -18.94
CA GLU A 199 18.27 -19.07 -20.02
C GLU A 199 17.00 -18.53 -20.68
N GLN A 200 17.02 -18.47 -22.02
CA GLN A 200 15.84 -18.05 -22.77
C GLN A 200 14.69 -19.07 -22.66
N PRO A 201 13.44 -18.62 -22.83
CA PRO A 201 13.08 -17.61 -23.83
C PRO A 201 12.52 -16.30 -23.23
N PHE A 202 13.13 -15.20 -23.59
CA PHE A 202 12.43 -13.90 -23.56
C PHE A 202 11.46 -13.86 -24.74
N ALA A 203 10.57 -14.83 -24.84
CA ALA A 203 9.64 -14.90 -25.95
C ALA A 203 8.73 -13.67 -25.91
N ILE A 204 8.87 -12.85 -26.93
CA ILE A 204 7.80 -11.96 -27.37
C ILE A 204 6.57 -12.86 -27.59
N PRO A 205 5.40 -12.53 -27.04
CA PRO A 205 4.21 -13.33 -27.28
C PRO A 205 3.95 -13.41 -28.79
N GLY A 206 4.23 -14.56 -29.40
CA GLY A 206 3.99 -14.77 -30.81
C GLY A 206 4.93 -15.75 -31.53
N GLU A 207 6.14 -15.98 -31.04
CA GLU A 207 7.11 -16.88 -31.71
C GLU A 207 7.60 -17.99 -30.78
N THR A 208 6.80 -19.00 -30.60
CA THR A 208 7.29 -20.30 -30.11
C THR A 208 7.68 -21.19 -31.27
N THR A 209 8.96 -21.40 -31.45
CA THR A 209 9.46 -22.40 -32.42
C THR A 209 9.19 -23.79 -31.86
N PHE A 210 8.35 -24.52 -32.58
CA PHE A 210 7.93 -25.92 -32.32
C PHE A 210 9.07 -26.95 -32.26
N LYS A 211 10.31 -26.56 -32.44
CA LYS A 211 11.47 -27.48 -32.51
C LYS A 211 12.02 -27.89 -31.14
N GLU A 212 11.91 -27.07 -30.14
CA GLU A 212 12.45 -27.38 -28.79
C GLU A 212 11.55 -28.28 -27.95
N GLN A 213 10.24 -28.26 -28.22
CA GLN A 213 9.29 -29.16 -27.53
C GLN A 213 9.48 -30.65 -27.85
N LYS A 214 10.00 -30.99 -29.03
CA LYS A 214 10.20 -32.40 -29.43
C LYS A 214 11.42 -33.05 -28.76
N GLN A 215 12.45 -32.30 -28.36
CA GLN A 215 13.60 -32.87 -27.66
C GLN A 215 13.33 -33.07 -26.15
N ALA A 216 12.43 -32.28 -25.55
CA ALA A 216 12.02 -32.46 -24.17
C ALA A 216 11.09 -33.66 -23.97
N GLU A 217 10.36 -34.10 -25.00
CA GLU A 217 9.46 -35.25 -24.96
C GLU A 217 10.16 -36.62 -24.97
N THR A 218 11.41 -36.69 -25.43
CA THR A 218 12.14 -37.95 -25.59
C THR A 218 12.98 -38.34 -24.37
N ASN A 219 13.17 -37.47 -23.38
CA ASN A 219 13.95 -37.80 -22.20
C ASN A 219 13.16 -37.47 -20.91
N PRO A 220 12.57 -38.46 -20.21
CA PRO A 220 11.85 -38.24 -18.97
C PRO A 220 12.70 -37.61 -17.85
N LEU A 221 14.02 -37.75 -17.91
CA LEU A 221 14.94 -37.13 -16.94
C LEU A 221 15.16 -35.63 -17.21
N LEU A 222 14.99 -35.17 -18.46
CA LEU A 222 15.02 -33.74 -18.78
C LEU A 222 13.74 -33.00 -18.38
N ARG A 223 12.61 -33.71 -18.23
CA ARG A 223 11.38 -33.18 -17.65
C ARG A 223 11.51 -32.86 -16.17
N MET A 224 12.51 -33.43 -15.50
CA MET A 224 12.83 -33.22 -14.08
C MET A 224 14.01 -32.26 -13.86
N GLN A 225 14.48 -31.55 -14.86
CA GLN A 225 15.42 -30.45 -14.62
C GLN A 225 14.64 -29.29 -13.97
N PRO A 226 15.02 -28.88 -12.77
CA PRO A 226 14.28 -27.91 -12.00
C PRO A 226 14.43 -26.53 -12.60
N GLY A 227 13.39 -26.05 -13.26
CA GLY A 227 13.15 -24.60 -13.27
C GLY A 227 12.63 -24.21 -11.91
N TYR A 228 13.46 -23.71 -11.08
CA TYR A 228 13.22 -22.75 -9.96
C TYR A 228 12.19 -22.97 -8.86
N SER A 229 11.38 -23.99 -8.79
CA SER A 229 10.45 -24.19 -7.66
C SER A 229 10.34 -25.61 -7.16
N SER A 230 11.11 -26.51 -7.70
CA SER A 230 11.30 -27.84 -7.13
C SER A 230 11.95 -27.81 -5.74
N SER A 231 12.44 -26.64 -5.30
CA SER A 231 13.09 -26.45 -3.99
C SER A 231 12.20 -26.92 -2.85
N ASP A 232 10.93 -26.53 -2.83
CA ASP A 232 10.06 -26.84 -1.69
C ASP A 232 9.58 -28.30 -1.74
N THR A 233 9.24 -28.78 -2.93
CA THR A 233 8.87 -30.20 -3.08
C THR A 233 10.05 -31.12 -2.80
N PHE A 234 11.23 -30.80 -3.31
CA PHE A 234 12.44 -31.57 -3.02
C PHE A 234 12.87 -31.41 -1.57
N SER A 235 12.65 -30.25 -0.94
CA SER A 235 12.91 -30.07 0.50
C SER A 235 12.00 -30.96 1.35
N MET A 236 10.70 -31.05 1.04
CA MET A 236 9.79 -31.94 1.74
C MET A 236 10.16 -33.41 1.53
N LEU A 237 10.49 -33.82 0.30
CA LEU A 237 10.94 -35.19 0.01
C LEU A 237 12.28 -35.50 0.69
N PHE A 238 13.19 -34.51 0.74
CA PHE A 238 14.47 -34.63 1.41
C PHE A 238 14.29 -34.78 2.93
N GLU A 239 13.48 -33.95 3.57
CA GLU A 239 13.14 -34.07 5.00
C GLU A 239 12.53 -35.43 5.32
N ALA A 240 11.61 -35.91 4.49
CA ALA A 240 11.03 -37.26 4.64
C ALA A 240 12.08 -38.34 4.46
N ALA A 241 13.03 -38.20 3.51
CA ALA A 241 14.14 -39.11 3.31
C ALA A 241 15.13 -39.06 4.48
N LEU A 242 15.42 -37.86 5.01
CA LEU A 242 16.28 -37.63 6.16
C LEU A 242 15.71 -38.31 7.40
N ASN A 243 14.45 -38.09 7.71
CA ASN A 243 13.77 -38.73 8.85
C ASN A 243 13.85 -40.26 8.75
N ARG A 244 13.56 -40.83 7.56
CA ARG A 244 13.70 -42.30 7.36
C ARG A 244 15.14 -42.81 7.46
N SER A 245 16.11 -41.95 7.21
CA SER A 245 17.53 -42.35 7.31
C SER A 245 17.96 -42.63 8.76
N PHE A 246 17.26 -42.03 9.71
CA PHE A 246 17.44 -42.26 11.13
C PHE A 246 16.77 -43.55 11.64
N ASP A 247 15.73 -44.07 10.99
CA ASP A 247 14.95 -45.25 11.45
C ASP A 247 15.74 -46.52 11.67
N GLY A 248 16.99 -46.61 11.19
CA GLY A 248 17.87 -47.76 11.41
C GLY A 248 19.21 -47.43 12.06
N LEU A 249 19.36 -46.20 12.56
CA LEU A 249 20.55 -45.72 13.24
C LEU A 249 20.23 -45.39 14.71
N THR A 250 19.90 -46.43 15.47
CA THR A 250 19.35 -46.33 16.85
C THR A 250 20.24 -45.61 17.87
N ASN A 251 21.52 -45.39 17.57
CA ASN A 251 22.47 -44.74 18.49
C ASN A 251 23.29 -43.60 17.84
N TRP A 252 22.94 -43.15 16.60
CA TRP A 252 23.71 -42.08 15.97
C TRP A 252 23.44 -40.73 16.64
N LYS A 253 24.55 -40.07 17.04
CA LYS A 253 24.48 -38.71 17.60
C LYS A 253 25.23 -37.73 16.71
N ARG A 254 24.87 -36.48 16.79
CA ARG A 254 25.55 -35.39 16.11
C ARG A 254 27.02 -35.31 16.59
N GLY A 255 27.95 -35.53 15.63
CA GLY A 255 29.40 -35.67 15.92
C GLY A 255 29.97 -37.07 15.66
N ASP A 256 29.11 -38.07 15.42
CA ASP A 256 29.56 -39.42 14.97
C ASP A 256 29.92 -39.40 13.47
N ASP A 257 30.53 -40.52 13.00
CA ASP A 257 30.83 -40.68 11.58
C ASP A 257 29.56 -40.50 10.73
N LEU A 258 29.57 -39.49 9.87
CA LEU A 258 28.39 -39.09 9.04
C LEU A 258 28.20 -40.05 7.87
N ARG A 259 29.20 -40.84 7.45
CA ARG A 259 29.13 -41.68 6.24
C ARG A 259 27.96 -42.66 6.23
N PRO A 260 27.65 -43.41 7.31
CA PRO A 260 26.48 -44.29 7.33
C PRO A 260 25.16 -43.58 7.10
N LEU A 261 24.99 -42.36 7.67
CA LEU A 261 23.82 -41.53 7.49
C LEU A 261 23.75 -41.02 6.05
N LEU A 262 24.87 -40.52 5.49
CA LEU A 262 24.92 -40.02 4.12
C LEU A 262 24.56 -41.10 3.09
N THR A 263 25.06 -42.33 3.30
CA THR A 263 24.75 -43.47 2.42
C THR A 263 23.26 -43.78 2.41
N ARG A 264 22.62 -43.86 3.57
CA ARG A 264 21.18 -44.12 3.68
C ARG A 264 20.35 -42.97 3.16
N LEU A 265 20.72 -41.74 3.47
CA LEU A 265 20.08 -40.53 2.98
C LEU A 265 20.11 -40.48 1.44
N ALA A 266 21.28 -40.70 0.86
CA ALA A 266 21.42 -40.73 -0.59
C ALA A 266 20.58 -41.83 -1.25
N GLU A 267 20.51 -43.04 -0.63
CA GLU A 267 19.66 -44.14 -1.11
C GLU A 267 18.18 -43.79 -1.02
N HIS A 268 17.71 -43.18 0.08
CA HIS A 268 16.33 -42.78 0.24
C HIS A 268 15.98 -41.64 -0.69
N CYS A 269 16.86 -40.66 -0.88
CA CYS A 269 16.69 -39.57 -1.82
C CYS A 269 16.66 -40.07 -3.27
N TYR A 270 17.55 -41.00 -3.65
CA TYR A 270 17.55 -41.63 -4.97
C TYR A 270 16.24 -42.36 -5.27
N LYS A 271 15.76 -43.17 -4.32
CA LYS A 271 14.46 -43.86 -4.46
C LYS A 271 13.27 -42.90 -4.46
N ALA A 272 13.38 -41.75 -3.81
CA ALA A 272 12.38 -40.68 -3.82
C ALA A 272 12.40 -39.85 -5.13
N GLY A 273 13.43 -40.04 -5.99
CA GLY A 273 13.54 -39.32 -7.25
C GLY A 273 14.10 -37.91 -7.15
N ILE A 274 14.82 -37.59 -6.06
CA ILE A 274 15.45 -36.28 -5.90
C ILE A 274 16.75 -36.23 -6.72
N PRO A 275 17.00 -35.21 -7.56
CA PRO A 275 18.23 -35.08 -8.32
C PRO A 275 19.47 -34.98 -7.42
N GLU A 276 20.61 -35.59 -7.85
CA GLU A 276 21.85 -35.61 -7.09
C GLU A 276 22.31 -34.23 -6.62
N LYS A 277 22.30 -33.23 -7.52
CA LYS A 277 22.69 -31.85 -7.20
C LYS A 277 21.89 -31.27 -6.03
N GLU A 278 20.61 -31.57 -6.01
CA GLU A 278 19.70 -31.06 -4.98
C GLU A 278 19.95 -31.77 -3.63
N VAL A 279 20.19 -33.08 -3.65
CA VAL A 279 20.57 -33.81 -2.42
C VAL A 279 21.86 -33.28 -1.85
N VAL A 280 22.88 -33.05 -2.68
CA VAL A 280 24.14 -32.45 -2.25
C VAL A 280 23.90 -31.08 -1.61
N ARG A 281 23.10 -30.25 -2.27
CA ARG A 281 22.77 -28.89 -1.78
C ARG A 281 22.10 -28.93 -0.41
N GLN A 282 21.06 -29.73 -0.28
CA GLN A 282 20.29 -29.88 0.97
C GLN A 282 21.14 -30.48 2.07
N THR A 283 21.93 -31.52 1.76
CA THR A 283 22.84 -32.17 2.74
C THR A 283 23.90 -31.21 3.25
N LEU A 284 24.48 -30.38 2.36
CA LEU A 284 25.43 -29.34 2.76
C LEU A 284 24.80 -28.33 3.71
N MET A 285 23.54 -27.91 3.46
CA MET A 285 22.84 -26.99 4.36
C MET A 285 22.66 -27.57 5.76
N HIS A 286 22.38 -28.86 5.87
CA HIS A 286 22.18 -29.52 7.16
C HIS A 286 23.47 -29.88 7.93
N TYR A 287 24.54 -30.25 7.19
CA TYR A 287 25.75 -30.90 7.75
C TYR A 287 27.07 -30.22 7.36
N TYR A 288 27.06 -28.94 6.91
CA TYR A 288 28.28 -28.23 6.51
C TYR A 288 29.37 -28.12 7.62
N ARG A 289 28.98 -28.26 8.91
CA ARG A 289 29.93 -28.22 10.05
C ARG A 289 30.45 -29.57 10.45
N GLU A 290 29.89 -30.65 9.92
CA GLU A 290 30.12 -32.02 10.41
C GLU A 290 30.88 -32.88 9.41
N ALA A 291 30.89 -32.49 8.11
CA ALA A 291 31.68 -33.13 7.07
C ALA A 291 32.10 -32.18 6.00
N ASP A 292 33.28 -32.40 5.41
CA ASP A 292 33.77 -31.63 4.27
C ASP A 292 32.94 -31.88 3.03
N GLU A 293 32.73 -30.84 2.22
CA GLU A 293 31.95 -30.91 0.97
C GLU A 293 32.39 -32.05 0.02
N PRO A 294 33.70 -32.33 -0.18
CA PRO A 294 34.14 -33.46 -1.00
C PRO A 294 33.66 -34.82 -0.49
N VAL A 295 33.60 -35.00 0.83
CA VAL A 295 33.13 -36.25 1.47
C VAL A 295 31.63 -36.45 1.23
N ILE A 296 30.84 -35.39 1.41
CA ILE A 296 29.39 -35.40 1.15
C ILE A 296 29.11 -35.69 -0.32
N ARG A 297 29.81 -35.00 -1.22
CA ARG A 297 29.66 -35.21 -2.67
C ARG A 297 30.02 -36.63 -3.09
N ALA A 298 31.14 -37.15 -2.61
CA ALA A 298 31.60 -38.52 -2.93
C ALA A 298 30.62 -39.60 -2.44
N ALA A 299 30.13 -39.47 -1.22
CA ALA A 299 29.14 -40.41 -0.66
C ALA A 299 27.85 -40.45 -1.44
N ILE A 300 27.30 -39.26 -1.79
CA ILE A 300 26.05 -39.17 -2.57
C ILE A 300 26.29 -39.67 -3.98
N HIS A 301 27.36 -39.26 -4.62
CA HIS A 301 27.69 -39.63 -6.03
C HIS A 301 27.83 -41.16 -6.19
N ASN A 302 28.50 -41.84 -5.27
CA ASN A 302 28.65 -43.29 -5.33
C ASN A 302 27.30 -43.99 -5.29
N ILE A 303 26.40 -43.61 -4.41
CA ILE A 303 25.05 -44.19 -4.33
C ILE A 303 24.25 -43.92 -5.61
N TYR A 304 24.34 -42.71 -6.17
CA TYR A 304 23.62 -42.35 -7.41
C TYR A 304 24.11 -43.11 -8.62
N ARG A 305 25.37 -43.56 -8.60
CA ARG A 305 25.93 -44.44 -9.66
C ARG A 305 25.59 -45.91 -9.48
N GLU A 306 25.49 -46.40 -8.27
CA GLU A 306 25.36 -47.83 -7.98
C GLU A 306 23.91 -48.27 -7.83
N CYS A 307 23.06 -47.40 -7.33
CA CYS A 307 21.64 -47.73 -7.08
C CYS A 307 20.84 -47.82 -8.40
N LYS A 308 19.89 -48.76 -8.39
CA LYS A 308 18.89 -48.92 -9.45
C LYS A 308 17.50 -48.54 -8.94
N GLY A 309 16.63 -48.03 -9.82
CA GLY A 309 15.27 -47.70 -9.46
C GLY A 309 15.10 -46.27 -8.94
N PHE A 310 15.64 -45.30 -9.67
CA PHE A 310 15.43 -43.87 -9.38
C PHE A 310 13.93 -43.55 -9.38
N GLY A 311 13.45 -42.92 -8.32
CA GLY A 311 12.05 -42.50 -8.19
C GLY A 311 11.03 -43.63 -7.94
N THR A 312 11.49 -44.88 -7.67
CA THR A 312 10.57 -46.04 -7.48
C THR A 312 9.70 -45.95 -6.23
N ARG A 313 10.06 -45.15 -5.24
CA ARG A 313 9.23 -44.90 -4.03
C ARG A 313 8.27 -43.74 -4.20
N ASN A 314 8.29 -43.11 -5.33
CA ASN A 314 7.40 -41.98 -5.61
C ASN A 314 6.06 -42.53 -6.11
N SER A 315 5.36 -43.25 -5.25
CA SER A 315 3.97 -43.72 -5.48
C SER A 315 2.97 -42.56 -5.24
N MET A 316 3.24 -41.38 -5.79
CA MET A 316 2.22 -40.36 -5.85
C MET A 316 1.10 -40.83 -6.76
N THR A 317 -0.15 -40.67 -6.31
CA THR A 317 -1.30 -40.80 -7.22
C THR A 317 -1.19 -39.75 -8.32
N ALA A 318 -1.78 -40.02 -9.48
CA ALA A 318 -1.82 -39.05 -10.59
C ALA A 318 -2.42 -37.70 -10.15
N GLU A 319 -3.33 -37.72 -9.18
CA GLU A 319 -3.95 -36.50 -8.60
C GLU A 319 -2.98 -35.72 -7.72
N GLN A 320 -2.15 -36.42 -6.94
CA GLN A 320 -1.10 -35.77 -6.13
C GLN A 320 -0.04 -35.14 -7.03
N ASP A 321 0.45 -35.85 -8.06
CA ASP A 321 1.39 -35.31 -9.04
C ASP A 321 0.82 -34.06 -9.74
N THR A 322 -0.45 -34.12 -10.13
CA THR A 322 -1.13 -32.98 -10.73
C THR A 322 -1.22 -31.79 -9.78
N ALA A 323 -1.54 -32.01 -8.50
CA ALA A 323 -1.64 -30.96 -7.50
C ALA A 323 -0.28 -30.27 -7.27
N PHE A 324 0.80 -31.04 -7.12
CA PHE A 324 2.15 -30.50 -6.95
C PHE A 324 2.63 -29.72 -8.18
N ARG A 325 2.38 -30.25 -9.39
CA ARG A 325 2.74 -29.55 -10.63
C ARG A 325 1.95 -28.25 -10.82
N LEU A 326 0.68 -28.26 -10.42
CA LEU A 326 -0.13 -27.04 -10.44
C LEU A 326 0.44 -25.99 -9.48
N GLU A 327 0.74 -26.38 -8.24
CA GLU A 327 1.32 -25.49 -7.24
C GLU A 327 2.66 -24.91 -7.73
N GLU A 328 3.55 -25.75 -8.25
CA GLU A 328 4.81 -25.33 -8.84
C GLU A 328 4.61 -24.34 -9.99
N PHE A 329 3.72 -24.66 -10.93
CA PHE A 329 3.38 -23.79 -12.04
C PHE A 329 2.87 -22.43 -11.58
N MET A 330 1.95 -22.44 -10.60
CA MET A 330 1.37 -21.21 -10.04
C MET A 330 2.43 -20.35 -9.36
N ASN A 331 3.25 -20.94 -8.49
CA ASN A 331 4.31 -20.24 -7.76
C ASN A 331 5.43 -19.73 -8.68
N ARG A 332 5.75 -20.44 -9.75
CA ARG A 332 6.76 -20.05 -10.70
C ARG A 332 6.34 -18.88 -11.58
N ARG A 333 5.09 -18.90 -12.08
CA ARG A 333 4.61 -17.91 -13.06
C ARG A 333 3.90 -16.73 -12.47
N TYR A 334 3.24 -16.94 -11.34
CA TYR A 334 2.34 -15.95 -10.76
C TYR A 334 2.70 -15.70 -9.30
N GLU A 335 2.31 -14.54 -8.85
CA GLU A 335 2.26 -14.19 -7.44
C GLU A 335 0.84 -13.71 -7.15
N PHE A 336 0.23 -14.30 -6.14
CA PHE A 336 -1.14 -14.00 -5.76
C PHE A 336 -1.18 -13.44 -4.36
N ARG A 337 -2.17 -12.62 -4.10
CA ARG A 337 -2.54 -12.16 -2.77
C ARG A 337 -4.05 -11.92 -2.71
N TYR A 338 -4.64 -12.09 -1.56
CA TYR A 338 -6.06 -11.78 -1.36
C TYR A 338 -6.18 -10.44 -0.65
N ASN A 339 -6.68 -9.42 -1.35
CA ASN A 339 -6.93 -8.10 -0.80
C ASN A 339 -8.14 -8.15 0.13
N THR A 340 -7.89 -8.06 1.44
CA THR A 340 -8.92 -8.21 2.47
C THR A 340 -9.90 -7.05 2.52
N VAL A 341 -9.52 -5.86 2.02
CA VAL A 341 -10.37 -4.67 1.96
C VAL A 341 -11.32 -4.74 0.77
N LEU A 342 -10.78 -5.01 -0.42
CA LEU A 342 -11.59 -5.13 -1.62
C LEU A 342 -12.36 -6.44 -1.70
N GLY A 343 -11.92 -7.47 -0.94
CA GLY A 343 -12.47 -8.82 -1.02
C GLY A 343 -12.17 -9.51 -2.34
N GLU A 344 -11.07 -9.16 -2.98
CA GLU A 344 -10.70 -9.57 -4.33
C GLU A 344 -9.33 -10.26 -4.34
N LEU A 345 -9.22 -11.29 -5.18
CA LEU A 345 -7.94 -11.91 -5.48
C LEU A 345 -7.16 -11.01 -6.43
N GLU A 346 -5.94 -10.69 -6.07
CA GLU A 346 -5.01 -9.95 -6.91
C GLU A 346 -3.85 -10.85 -7.34
N TYR A 347 -3.32 -10.60 -8.52
CA TYR A 347 -2.20 -11.33 -9.07
C TYR A 347 -1.22 -10.42 -9.80
N ARG A 348 0.01 -10.87 -9.93
CA ARG A 348 0.97 -10.38 -10.90
C ARG A 348 1.72 -11.55 -11.53
N GLN A 349 2.17 -11.39 -12.76
CA GLN A 349 3.04 -12.35 -13.41
C GLN A 349 4.49 -12.08 -13.00
N ARG A 350 5.21 -13.11 -12.58
CA ARG A 350 6.61 -12.97 -12.15
C ARG A 350 7.56 -12.62 -13.31
N ASP A 351 7.19 -13.00 -14.51
CA ASP A 351 7.91 -12.74 -15.77
C ASP A 351 7.47 -11.45 -16.48
N SER A 352 6.52 -10.70 -15.93
CA SER A 352 6.08 -9.42 -16.48
C SER A 352 6.92 -8.25 -15.96
N ILE A 353 7.16 -7.25 -16.78
CA ILE A 353 7.76 -5.97 -16.38
C ILE A 353 6.85 -5.15 -15.46
N HIS A 354 5.57 -5.50 -15.39
CA HIS A 354 4.61 -4.83 -14.54
C HIS A 354 4.60 -5.46 -13.15
N PHE A 355 5.10 -4.74 -12.15
CA PHE A 355 5.14 -5.18 -10.75
C PHE A 355 3.82 -4.98 -9.99
N GLN A 356 2.90 -4.22 -10.57
CA GLN A 356 1.64 -3.93 -9.91
C GLN A 356 0.74 -5.16 -9.92
N PHE A 357 0.16 -5.44 -8.76
CA PHE A 357 -0.91 -6.42 -8.64
C PHE A 357 -2.16 -5.90 -9.36
N ARG A 358 -2.87 -6.83 -10.02
CA ARG A 358 -4.12 -6.58 -10.73
C ARG A 358 -5.18 -7.54 -10.27
N PRO A 359 -6.47 -7.19 -10.32
CA PRO A 359 -7.54 -8.15 -10.00
C PRO A 359 -7.46 -9.40 -10.89
N ALA A 360 -7.57 -10.57 -10.25
CA ALA A 360 -7.62 -11.85 -10.95
C ALA A 360 -9.07 -12.17 -11.33
N ASP A 361 -9.53 -11.56 -12.41
CA ASP A 361 -10.86 -11.76 -12.97
C ASP A 361 -11.03 -13.16 -13.63
N GLN A 362 -12.22 -13.47 -14.14
CA GLN A 362 -12.51 -14.75 -14.80
C GLN A 362 -11.65 -14.96 -16.05
N ARG A 363 -11.35 -13.90 -16.80
CA ARG A 363 -10.50 -13.97 -18.00
C ARG A 363 -9.09 -14.43 -17.67
N ILE A 364 -8.55 -13.91 -16.59
CA ILE A 364 -7.20 -14.28 -16.11
C ILE A 364 -7.18 -15.71 -15.62
N ARG A 365 -8.21 -16.15 -14.86
CA ARG A 365 -8.34 -17.54 -14.41
C ARG A 365 -8.36 -18.52 -15.58
N SER A 366 -9.13 -18.21 -16.63
CA SER A 366 -9.17 -19.01 -17.85
C SER A 366 -7.81 -19.01 -18.58
N SER A 367 -7.10 -17.89 -18.61
CA SER A 367 -5.76 -17.79 -19.18
C SER A 367 -4.75 -18.64 -18.40
N ILE A 368 -4.84 -18.67 -17.08
CA ILE A 368 -4.00 -19.52 -16.22
C ILE A 368 -4.25 -20.99 -16.55
N ALA A 369 -5.53 -21.41 -16.68
CA ALA A 369 -5.91 -22.78 -17.04
C ALA A 369 -5.31 -23.18 -18.38
N LEU A 370 -5.44 -22.34 -19.39
CA LEU A 370 -4.86 -22.59 -20.73
C LEU A 370 -3.33 -22.66 -20.69
N ASN A 371 -2.69 -21.82 -19.90
CA ASN A 371 -1.22 -21.84 -19.77
C ASN A 371 -0.73 -23.10 -19.05
N ALA A 372 -1.45 -23.57 -18.01
CA ALA A 372 -1.16 -24.83 -17.35
C ALA A 372 -1.30 -26.03 -18.32
N LEU A 373 -2.36 -26.07 -19.12
CA LEU A 373 -2.56 -27.08 -20.15
C LEU A 373 -1.46 -27.08 -21.21
N LYS A 374 -0.99 -25.89 -21.64
CA LYS A 374 0.13 -25.76 -22.58
C LYS A 374 1.44 -26.31 -22.03
N GLU A 375 1.64 -26.28 -20.71
CA GLU A 375 2.77 -26.90 -20.04
C GLU A 375 2.57 -28.38 -19.71
N GLY A 376 1.51 -28.98 -20.23
CA GLY A 376 1.23 -30.41 -20.07
C GLY A 376 0.66 -30.79 -18.71
N ILE A 377 0.17 -29.81 -17.93
CA ILE A 377 -0.49 -30.05 -16.65
C ILE A 377 -1.97 -30.23 -16.90
N ARG A 378 -2.49 -31.43 -16.67
CA ARG A 378 -3.89 -31.76 -16.90
C ARG A 378 -4.76 -31.31 -15.72
N VAL A 379 -5.08 -30.02 -15.68
CA VAL A 379 -5.91 -29.40 -14.64
C VAL A 379 -7.23 -28.92 -15.21
N TRP A 380 -8.27 -28.94 -14.35
CA TRP A 380 -9.58 -28.38 -14.62
C TRP A 380 -9.69 -27.01 -13.98
N ASP A 381 -10.60 -26.17 -14.47
CA ASP A 381 -10.91 -24.87 -13.87
C ASP A 381 -11.19 -24.97 -12.37
N ARG A 382 -11.81 -26.06 -11.91
CA ARG A 382 -12.06 -26.33 -10.49
C ARG A 382 -10.79 -26.48 -9.66
N ASP A 383 -9.73 -27.03 -10.23
CA ASP A 383 -8.46 -27.24 -9.51
C ASP A 383 -7.73 -25.92 -9.35
N ILE A 384 -7.75 -25.08 -10.37
CA ILE A 384 -7.27 -23.71 -10.30
C ILE A 384 -8.09 -22.89 -9.31
N ALA A 385 -9.43 -22.98 -9.34
CA ALA A 385 -10.30 -22.30 -8.40
C ALA A 385 -10.00 -22.75 -6.96
N ARG A 386 -9.77 -24.06 -6.73
CA ARG A 386 -9.41 -24.62 -5.43
C ARG A 386 -8.08 -24.02 -4.92
N TYR A 387 -7.05 -23.96 -5.76
CA TYR A 387 -5.78 -23.33 -5.41
C TYR A 387 -5.95 -21.87 -5.06
N LEU A 388 -6.66 -21.10 -5.89
CA LEU A 388 -6.87 -19.66 -5.73
C LEU A 388 -7.76 -19.28 -4.53
N THR A 389 -8.51 -20.23 -3.98
CA THR A 389 -9.35 -20.04 -2.78
C THR A 389 -8.78 -20.70 -1.53
N SER A 390 -7.60 -21.33 -1.63
CA SER A 390 -6.91 -21.96 -0.52
C SER A 390 -6.15 -20.95 0.33
N ASP A 391 -5.69 -21.39 1.50
CA ASP A 391 -4.83 -20.64 2.41
C ASP A 391 -3.38 -20.49 1.92
N TYR A 392 -3.02 -21.11 0.79
CA TYR A 392 -1.76 -20.84 0.09
C TYR A 392 -1.67 -19.40 -0.43
N ILE A 393 -2.80 -18.72 -0.59
CA ILE A 393 -2.84 -17.32 -1.02
C ILE A 393 -2.73 -16.41 0.21
N PRO A 394 -1.65 -15.62 0.34
CA PRO A 394 -1.47 -14.74 1.48
C PRO A 394 -2.53 -13.64 1.51
N LEU A 395 -2.99 -13.36 2.71
CA LEU A 395 -3.87 -12.23 2.96
C LEU A 395 -3.06 -10.92 2.90
N HIS A 396 -3.62 -9.93 2.24
CA HIS A 396 -3.01 -8.62 2.06
C HIS A 396 -3.98 -7.53 2.50
N ASN A 397 -3.56 -6.71 3.44
CA ASN A 397 -4.30 -5.51 3.82
C ASN A 397 -3.51 -4.27 3.37
N PRO A 398 -3.89 -3.61 2.28
CA PRO A 398 -3.14 -2.48 1.73
C PRO A 398 -3.03 -1.29 2.69
N VAL A 399 -4.00 -1.12 3.57
CA VAL A 399 -4.00 -0.04 4.56
C VAL A 399 -2.99 -0.32 5.67
N GLU A 400 -2.99 -1.54 6.20
CA GLU A 400 -2.04 -1.94 7.25
C GLU A 400 -0.61 -1.92 6.73
N GLU A 401 -0.39 -2.40 5.52
CA GLU A 401 0.93 -2.35 4.88
C GLU A 401 1.38 -0.90 4.71
N TYR A 402 0.51 -0.03 4.18
CA TYR A 402 0.83 1.39 4.02
C TYR A 402 1.17 2.07 5.35
N LEU A 403 0.35 1.88 6.38
CA LEU A 403 0.56 2.49 7.69
C LEU A 403 1.82 1.97 8.40
N ASN A 404 2.15 0.69 8.21
CA ASN A 404 3.37 0.10 8.75
C ASN A 404 4.64 0.59 8.03
N ASP A 405 4.54 0.98 6.75
CA ASP A 405 5.65 1.49 5.93
C ASP A 405 5.84 3.02 6.01
N THR A 406 5.06 3.73 6.81
CA THR A 406 5.17 5.20 6.95
C THR A 406 6.49 5.67 7.56
N GLY A 407 7.14 4.80 8.35
CA GLY A 407 8.36 5.10 9.06
C GLY A 407 8.15 6.02 10.27
N ARG A 408 9.26 6.54 10.81
CA ARG A 408 9.21 7.44 11.98
C ARG A 408 8.83 8.86 11.57
N TRP A 409 7.95 9.48 12.35
CA TRP A 409 7.59 10.90 12.17
C TRP A 409 8.76 11.83 12.45
N ASP A 410 8.92 12.85 11.61
CA ASP A 410 10.00 13.85 11.67
C ASP A 410 9.70 15.04 12.59
N GLY A 411 8.57 15.04 13.31
CA GLY A 411 8.17 16.08 14.25
C GLY A 411 7.43 17.28 13.63
N LYS A 412 7.25 17.33 12.29
CA LYS A 412 6.53 18.44 11.64
C LYS A 412 5.03 18.20 11.62
N ASP A 413 4.26 19.20 12.01
CA ASP A 413 2.81 19.17 11.97
C ASP A 413 2.30 19.39 10.54
N ARG A 414 1.96 18.28 9.87
CA ARG A 414 1.43 18.30 8.51
C ARG A 414 -0.09 18.21 8.46
N ILE A 415 -0.69 17.65 9.50
CA ILE A 415 -2.15 17.52 9.53
C ILE A 415 -2.78 18.90 9.67
N ARG A 416 -2.30 19.72 10.60
CA ARG A 416 -2.79 21.09 10.75
C ARG A 416 -2.41 21.97 9.55
N ALA A 417 -1.22 21.78 8.99
CA ALA A 417 -0.82 22.46 7.76
C ALA A 417 -1.74 22.09 6.56
N LEU A 418 -2.26 20.86 6.53
CA LEU A 418 -3.24 20.46 5.52
C LEU A 418 -4.60 21.11 5.75
N ALA A 419 -5.03 21.27 7.01
CA ALA A 419 -6.23 22.03 7.36
C ALA A 419 -6.12 23.51 6.94
N ASP A 420 -4.95 24.11 7.12
CA ASP A 420 -4.64 25.50 6.78
C ASP A 420 -4.73 25.78 5.26
N LEU A 421 -4.77 24.77 4.40
CA LEU A 421 -5.02 24.94 2.96
C LEU A 421 -6.45 25.37 2.66
N VAL A 422 -7.39 25.14 3.59
CA VAL A 422 -8.79 25.52 3.45
C VAL A 422 -8.98 26.93 4.03
N PRO A 423 -9.16 27.96 3.21
CA PRO A 423 -9.41 29.31 3.70
C PRO A 423 -10.77 29.38 4.36
N CYS A 424 -10.82 29.60 5.65
CA CYS A 424 -12.05 29.74 6.44
C CYS A 424 -11.82 30.62 7.66
N GLU A 425 -12.88 31.21 8.18
CA GLU A 425 -12.85 32.09 9.37
C GLU A 425 -13.10 31.34 10.69
N ASN A 426 -13.44 30.04 10.62
CA ASN A 426 -13.74 29.25 11.81
C ASN A 426 -12.45 28.97 12.61
N PRO A 427 -12.29 29.53 13.82
CA PRO A 427 -11.06 29.39 14.62
C PRO A 427 -10.82 27.96 15.10
N HIS A 428 -11.86 27.13 15.12
CA HIS A 428 -11.79 25.75 15.62
C HIS A 428 -11.50 24.73 14.50
N TRP A 429 -11.56 25.14 13.22
CA TRP A 429 -11.39 24.25 12.08
C TRP A 429 -10.13 23.40 12.16
N ARG A 430 -9.02 24.04 12.44
CA ARG A 430 -7.69 23.39 12.46
C ARG A 430 -7.63 22.22 13.43
N GLU A 431 -8.17 22.40 14.65
CA GLU A 431 -8.16 21.35 15.68
C GLU A 431 -9.24 20.28 15.42
N LEU A 432 -10.40 20.66 14.95
CA LEU A 432 -11.47 19.72 14.60
C LEU A 432 -11.05 18.83 13.42
N PHE A 433 -10.41 19.41 12.41
CA PHE A 433 -9.85 18.65 11.28
C PHE A 433 -8.74 17.71 11.74
N TYR A 434 -7.83 18.17 12.61
CA TYR A 434 -6.77 17.35 13.18
C TYR A 434 -7.35 16.10 13.85
N ARG A 435 -8.29 16.26 14.74
CA ARG A 435 -8.95 15.13 15.43
C ARG A 435 -9.70 14.21 14.49
N TRP A 436 -10.44 14.78 13.55
CA TRP A 436 -11.11 13.99 12.53
C TRP A 436 -10.13 13.17 11.68
N PHE A 437 -8.98 13.74 11.31
CA PHE A 437 -7.94 13.03 10.55
C PHE A 437 -7.30 11.91 11.37
N LEU A 438 -7.01 12.16 12.65
CA LEU A 438 -6.55 11.11 13.56
C LEU A 438 -7.60 10.00 13.70
N SER A 439 -8.89 10.36 13.83
CA SER A 439 -9.99 9.41 13.92
C SER A 439 -10.11 8.55 12.66
N MET A 440 -9.93 9.13 11.46
CA MET A 440 -9.86 8.39 10.21
C MET A 440 -8.72 7.36 10.22
N THR A 441 -7.53 7.75 10.64
CA THR A 441 -6.37 6.86 10.72
C THR A 441 -6.57 5.78 11.81
N ALA A 442 -7.19 6.11 12.93
CA ALA A 442 -7.53 5.18 14.00
C ALA A 442 -8.51 4.10 13.51
N HIS A 443 -9.51 4.47 12.69
CA HIS A 443 -10.39 3.52 12.01
C HIS A 443 -9.61 2.52 11.15
N TRP A 444 -8.64 3.00 10.39
CA TRP A 444 -7.81 2.15 9.55
C TRP A 444 -6.97 1.17 10.37
N ARG A 445 -6.61 1.52 11.60
CA ARG A 445 -5.89 0.65 12.55
C ARG A 445 -6.81 -0.28 13.37
N GLY A 446 -8.13 -0.11 13.29
CA GLY A 446 -9.09 -0.92 14.04
C GLY A 446 -9.28 -0.51 15.49
N LEU A 447 -9.02 0.73 15.80
CA LEU A 447 -9.21 1.30 17.15
C LEU A 447 -10.60 1.88 17.36
N ASP A 448 -11.49 1.74 16.40
CA ASP A 448 -12.87 2.24 16.36
C ASP A 448 -13.82 1.56 17.35
N ARG A 449 -13.43 0.46 17.98
CA ARG A 449 -14.25 -0.23 18.99
C ARG A 449 -14.53 0.61 20.23
N GLN A 450 -13.63 1.55 20.57
CA GLN A 450 -13.80 2.47 21.68
C GLN A 450 -14.46 3.78 21.25
N HIS A 451 -13.96 4.37 20.17
CA HIS A 451 -14.42 5.66 19.66
C HIS A 451 -14.43 5.65 18.13
N GLY A 452 -15.63 5.51 17.57
CA GLY A 452 -15.78 5.55 16.11
C GLY A 452 -15.68 6.97 15.55
N ASN A 453 -15.23 7.11 14.30
CA ASN A 453 -15.28 8.37 13.56
C ASN A 453 -16.73 8.69 13.15
N SER A 454 -17.49 9.26 14.07
CA SER A 454 -18.91 9.59 13.91
C SER A 454 -19.16 10.98 13.33
N THR A 455 -18.09 11.70 12.99
CA THR A 455 -18.14 13.06 12.45
C THR A 455 -17.67 13.13 11.00
N SER A 456 -18.14 14.14 10.29
CA SER A 456 -17.80 14.38 8.90
C SER A 456 -17.56 15.87 8.67
N PRO A 457 -16.38 16.30 8.20
CA PRO A 457 -16.19 17.65 7.70
C PRO A 457 -17.12 17.92 6.50
N LEU A 458 -17.65 19.14 6.44
CA LEU A 458 -18.53 19.58 5.39
C LEU A 458 -18.07 20.96 4.87
N LEU A 459 -17.45 20.95 3.70
CA LEU A 459 -16.86 22.14 3.09
C LEU A 459 -17.92 22.86 2.25
N VAL A 460 -18.36 24.03 2.72
CA VAL A 460 -19.42 24.84 2.12
C VAL A 460 -18.78 26.05 1.44
N GLY A 461 -19.12 26.32 0.19
CA GLY A 461 -18.57 27.50 -0.51
C GLY A 461 -18.85 27.49 -2.01
N ALA A 462 -18.47 28.54 -2.71
CA ALA A 462 -18.75 28.69 -4.11
C ALA A 462 -18.20 27.55 -4.99
N GLN A 463 -18.83 27.33 -6.11
CA GLN A 463 -18.35 26.40 -7.14
C GLN A 463 -16.97 26.86 -7.64
N GLY A 464 -16.07 25.92 -7.95
CA GLY A 464 -14.72 26.21 -8.40
C GLY A 464 -13.69 26.38 -7.28
N TYR A 465 -14.07 26.38 -6.01
CA TYR A 465 -13.14 26.49 -4.85
C TYR A 465 -12.34 25.21 -4.58
N ARG A 466 -12.37 24.22 -5.50
CA ARG A 466 -11.59 22.96 -5.47
C ARG A 466 -11.85 22.10 -4.24
N LYS A 467 -13.04 22.18 -3.66
CA LYS A 467 -13.44 21.43 -2.45
C LYS A 467 -13.30 19.91 -2.66
N SER A 468 -13.90 19.36 -3.74
CA SER A 468 -13.83 17.92 -4.03
C SER A 468 -12.43 17.46 -4.38
N THR A 469 -11.60 18.31 -5.00
CA THR A 469 -10.18 18.04 -5.23
C THR A 469 -9.43 17.93 -3.91
N PHE A 470 -9.69 18.83 -2.95
CA PHE A 470 -9.12 18.75 -1.60
C PHE A 470 -9.49 17.44 -0.90
N CYS A 471 -10.76 17.03 -0.96
CA CYS A 471 -11.19 15.75 -0.39
C CYS A 471 -10.39 14.58 -0.95
N ARG A 472 -10.12 14.58 -2.26
CA ARG A 472 -9.40 13.49 -2.93
C ARG A 472 -7.91 13.43 -2.58
N ILE A 473 -7.25 14.58 -2.37
CA ILE A 473 -5.82 14.62 -2.02
C ILE A 473 -5.54 14.25 -0.56
N LEU A 474 -6.54 14.02 0.27
CA LEU A 474 -6.34 13.52 1.63
C LEU A 474 -5.78 12.10 1.63
N LEU A 475 -6.12 11.29 0.61
CA LEU A 475 -5.59 9.94 0.46
C LEU A 475 -4.28 9.91 -0.34
N PRO A 476 -3.31 9.10 0.09
CA PRO A 476 -2.08 8.88 -0.67
C PRO A 476 -2.40 8.17 -2.00
N PRO A 477 -1.57 8.34 -3.03
CA PRO A 477 -1.79 7.72 -4.34
C PRO A 477 -2.03 6.22 -4.28
N GLU A 478 -1.34 5.52 -3.38
CA GLU A 478 -1.40 4.07 -3.18
C GLU A 478 -2.75 3.61 -2.63
N LEU A 479 -3.46 4.47 -1.88
CA LEU A 479 -4.76 4.17 -1.28
C LEU A 479 -5.93 4.89 -1.96
N ARG A 480 -5.70 5.60 -3.08
CA ARG A 480 -6.77 6.35 -3.79
C ARG A 480 -7.88 5.47 -4.38
N PHE A 481 -7.64 4.19 -4.58
CA PHE A 481 -8.69 3.26 -4.97
C PHE A 481 -9.79 3.15 -3.90
N GLY A 482 -9.49 3.49 -2.66
CA GLY A 482 -10.44 3.58 -1.55
C GLY A 482 -11.12 4.93 -1.41
N TYR A 483 -11.02 5.84 -2.39
CA TYR A 483 -11.78 7.08 -2.45
C TYR A 483 -13.01 6.90 -3.35
N THR A 484 -14.13 7.44 -2.91
CA THR A 484 -15.32 7.61 -3.76
C THR A 484 -16.01 8.94 -3.45
N ASP A 485 -16.59 9.54 -4.47
CA ASP A 485 -17.49 10.70 -4.38
C ASP A 485 -18.93 10.34 -4.72
N SER A 486 -19.23 9.06 -4.82
CA SER A 486 -20.55 8.53 -5.12
C SER A 486 -20.93 7.45 -4.12
N ILE A 487 -22.02 7.64 -3.42
CA ILE A 487 -22.65 6.65 -2.56
C ILE A 487 -24.14 6.53 -2.90
N ASP A 488 -24.62 5.30 -3.10
CA ASP A 488 -26.03 5.07 -3.35
C ASP A 488 -26.82 4.96 -2.04
N PHE A 489 -27.50 6.04 -1.68
CA PHE A 489 -28.38 6.05 -0.52
C PHE A 489 -29.72 5.33 -0.72
N LYS A 490 -30.07 4.93 -1.96
CA LYS A 490 -31.29 4.17 -2.24
C LYS A 490 -31.15 2.72 -1.83
N SER A 491 -29.95 2.15 -2.02
CA SER A 491 -29.62 0.79 -1.58
C SER A 491 -28.91 0.84 -0.22
N LYS A 492 -29.63 0.54 0.86
CA LYS A 492 -29.04 0.48 2.20
C LYS A 492 -27.90 -0.54 2.30
N GLN A 493 -28.03 -1.68 1.62
CA GLN A 493 -27.01 -2.73 1.64
C GLN A 493 -25.72 -2.29 0.93
N ASP A 494 -25.82 -1.59 -0.19
CA ASP A 494 -24.65 -1.14 -0.94
C ASP A 494 -23.97 0.04 -0.25
N ALA A 495 -24.74 0.94 0.37
CA ALA A 495 -24.20 1.99 1.23
C ALA A 495 -23.43 1.40 2.44
N GLU A 496 -23.97 0.35 3.06
CA GLU A 496 -23.28 -0.34 4.16
C GLU A 496 -22.04 -1.12 3.69
N ARG A 497 -22.07 -1.74 2.50
CA ARG A 497 -20.89 -2.39 1.89
C ARG A 497 -19.78 -1.38 1.62
N SER A 498 -20.15 -0.18 1.23
CA SER A 498 -19.20 0.92 0.97
C SER A 498 -18.38 1.27 2.22
N LEU A 499 -18.90 1.06 3.43
CA LEU A 499 -18.16 1.27 4.69
C LEU A 499 -16.91 0.39 4.83
N GLY A 500 -16.98 -0.84 4.33
CA GLY A 500 -15.85 -1.79 4.39
C GLY A 500 -14.90 -1.70 3.19
N ARG A 501 -15.34 -1.08 2.09
CA ARG A 501 -14.58 -1.04 0.82
C ARG A 501 -13.79 0.25 0.64
N PHE A 502 -14.36 1.39 1.05
CA PHE A 502 -13.73 2.70 0.87
C PHE A 502 -13.08 3.19 2.16
N PHE A 503 -12.08 4.05 2.02
CA PHE A 503 -11.34 4.66 3.12
C PHE A 503 -11.85 6.07 3.41
N LEU A 504 -12.22 6.77 2.35
CA LEU A 504 -12.80 8.11 2.42
C LEU A 504 -13.93 8.23 1.40
N ILE A 505 -15.13 8.51 1.91
CA ILE A 505 -16.33 8.75 1.12
C ILE A 505 -16.60 10.25 1.15
N ASN A 506 -16.46 10.89 -0.01
CA ASN A 506 -16.88 12.27 -0.20
C ASN A 506 -18.35 12.30 -0.59
N ILE A 507 -19.15 13.00 0.19
CA ILE A 507 -20.53 13.28 -0.16
C ILE A 507 -20.53 14.59 -0.95
N ASP A 508 -20.32 14.45 -2.24
CA ASP A 508 -20.35 15.62 -3.13
C ASP A 508 -21.79 16.13 -3.28
N GLU A 509 -21.94 17.43 -3.38
CA GLU A 509 -23.26 18.09 -3.44
C GLU A 509 -24.21 17.67 -2.29
N PHE A 510 -23.72 17.80 -1.05
CA PHE A 510 -24.50 17.46 0.16
C PHE A 510 -25.88 18.13 0.21
N ASP A 511 -26.04 19.30 -0.41
CA ASP A 511 -27.30 20.04 -0.55
C ASP A 511 -28.37 19.28 -1.36
N GLN A 512 -27.97 18.30 -2.18
CA GLN A 512 -28.91 17.47 -2.95
C GLN A 512 -29.47 16.28 -2.15
N ILE A 513 -28.95 16.04 -0.95
CA ILE A 513 -29.38 14.91 -0.12
C ILE A 513 -30.71 15.23 0.57
N SER A 514 -31.71 14.37 0.38
CA SER A 514 -33.01 14.51 1.04
C SER A 514 -32.90 14.32 2.56
N VAL A 515 -33.89 14.83 3.31
CA VAL A 515 -33.98 14.72 4.78
C VAL A 515 -33.88 13.26 5.26
N SER A 516 -34.53 12.35 4.55
CA SER A 516 -34.47 10.90 4.87
C SER A 516 -33.08 10.31 4.65
N GLN A 517 -32.38 10.75 3.61
CA GLN A 517 -31.00 10.32 3.33
C GLN A 517 -30.01 10.89 4.34
N GLN A 518 -30.19 12.15 4.79
CA GLN A 518 -29.41 12.71 5.91
C GLN A 518 -29.60 11.90 7.19
N GLY A 519 -30.83 11.45 7.48
CA GLY A 519 -31.11 10.57 8.61
C GLY A 519 -30.39 9.23 8.50
N PHE A 520 -30.36 8.63 7.31
CA PHE A 520 -29.63 7.39 7.04
C PHE A 520 -28.11 7.60 7.09
N LEU A 521 -27.59 8.69 6.56
CA LEU A 521 -26.17 9.04 6.68
C LEU A 521 -25.72 9.15 8.15
N LYS A 522 -26.52 9.78 9.01
CA LYS A 522 -26.25 9.85 10.45
C LYS A 522 -26.15 8.46 11.09
N HIS A 523 -26.96 7.51 10.61
CA HIS A 523 -26.88 6.12 11.04
C HIS A 523 -25.58 5.46 10.55
N LEU A 524 -25.18 5.67 9.29
CA LEU A 524 -23.94 5.15 8.73
C LEU A 524 -22.71 5.70 9.47
N LEU A 525 -22.71 7.00 9.82
CA LEU A 525 -21.64 7.64 10.57
C LEU A 525 -21.39 7.01 11.95
N GLN A 526 -22.41 6.43 12.56
CA GLN A 526 -22.33 5.81 13.90
C GLN A 526 -22.03 4.32 13.88
N LYS A 527 -22.14 3.65 12.72
CA LYS A 527 -21.89 2.21 12.62
C LYS A 527 -20.38 1.91 12.75
N PRO A 528 -19.95 1.13 13.75
CA PRO A 528 -18.57 0.68 13.85
C PRO A 528 -18.28 -0.47 12.87
N VAL A 529 -19.27 -1.30 12.59
CA VAL A 529 -19.19 -2.48 11.70
C VAL A 529 -20.45 -2.59 10.85
N ALA A 530 -20.34 -3.19 9.70
CA ALA A 530 -21.47 -3.54 8.85
C ALA A 530 -21.71 -5.05 8.90
N ASN A 531 -22.95 -5.45 9.21
CA ASN A 531 -23.38 -6.86 9.20
C ASN A 531 -24.06 -7.18 7.88
N LEU A 532 -23.34 -7.79 6.96
CA LEU A 532 -23.79 -8.01 5.59
C LEU A 532 -23.66 -9.48 5.17
N ARG A 533 -24.60 -9.92 4.36
CA ARG A 533 -24.49 -11.20 3.66
C ARG A 533 -23.70 -10.98 2.36
N LYS A 534 -22.61 -11.74 2.16
CA LYS A 534 -21.92 -11.72 0.85
C LYS A 534 -22.88 -12.22 -0.25
N PRO A 535 -22.77 -11.70 -1.49
CA PRO A 535 -23.48 -12.28 -2.61
C PRO A 535 -23.23 -13.79 -2.67
N TYR A 536 -24.32 -14.57 -2.77
CA TYR A 536 -24.29 -16.05 -2.74
C TYR A 536 -23.81 -16.69 -1.42
N GLY A 537 -23.53 -15.91 -0.37
CA GLY A 537 -23.18 -16.43 0.95
C GLY A 537 -24.42 -16.79 1.76
N THR A 538 -24.33 -17.84 2.58
CA THR A 538 -25.40 -18.27 3.49
C THR A 538 -25.35 -17.55 4.84
N ALA A 539 -24.17 -17.13 5.28
CA ALA A 539 -23.93 -16.49 6.57
C ALA A 539 -23.82 -14.96 6.48
N ILE A 540 -24.36 -14.29 7.51
CA ILE A 540 -24.10 -12.86 7.74
C ILE A 540 -22.68 -12.76 8.29
N GLN A 541 -21.86 -11.90 7.68
CA GLN A 541 -20.50 -11.62 8.11
C GLN A 541 -20.41 -10.18 8.63
N GLU A 542 -19.66 -10.01 9.69
CA GLU A 542 -19.25 -8.71 10.17
C GLU A 542 -18.15 -8.18 9.27
N ILE A 543 -18.41 -7.04 8.64
CA ILE A 543 -17.43 -6.34 7.80
C ILE A 543 -16.93 -5.15 8.60
N ARG A 544 -15.62 -5.08 8.78
CA ARG A 544 -14.96 -3.95 9.41
C ARG A 544 -15.19 -2.68 8.59
N ARG A 545 -15.48 -1.59 9.27
CA ARG A 545 -15.57 -0.28 8.66
C ARG A 545 -14.19 0.35 8.54
N TYR A 546 -13.82 0.77 7.33
CA TYR A 546 -12.66 1.61 7.05
C TYR A 546 -13.07 3.05 6.73
N ALA A 547 -14.28 3.24 6.22
CA ALA A 547 -14.73 4.51 5.69
C ALA A 547 -14.88 5.61 6.76
N SER A 548 -14.22 6.72 6.52
CA SER A 548 -14.57 8.02 7.07
C SER A 548 -15.28 8.85 6.02
N PHE A 549 -16.02 9.86 6.47
CA PHE A 549 -16.81 10.70 5.58
C PHE A 549 -16.28 12.13 5.57
N ILE A 550 -16.40 12.77 4.43
CA ILE A 550 -16.23 14.19 4.20
C ILE A 550 -17.31 14.62 3.21
N GLY A 551 -17.69 15.87 3.16
CA GLY A 551 -18.68 16.33 2.19
C GLY A 551 -18.38 17.70 1.66
N THR A 552 -19.01 18.03 0.52
CA THR A 552 -18.94 19.35 -0.12
C THR A 552 -20.33 19.86 -0.41
N SER A 553 -20.50 21.18 -0.38
CA SER A 553 -21.75 21.84 -0.77
C SER A 553 -21.49 23.22 -1.36
N ASN A 554 -22.44 23.68 -2.16
CA ASN A 554 -22.44 25.04 -2.70
C ASN A 554 -23.42 25.95 -1.95
N GLN A 555 -24.27 25.39 -1.08
CA GLN A 555 -25.28 26.13 -0.32
C GLN A 555 -24.98 26.04 1.18
N LYS A 556 -25.38 27.08 1.95
CA LYS A 556 -25.19 27.12 3.40
C LYS A 556 -26.30 26.38 4.15
N ASP A 557 -27.53 26.45 3.70
CA ASP A 557 -28.70 25.87 4.38
C ASP A 557 -28.74 24.35 4.18
N LEU A 558 -27.96 23.62 4.95
CA LEU A 558 -27.68 22.20 4.73
C LEU A 558 -28.33 21.29 5.74
N LEU A 559 -28.29 21.69 7.02
CA LEU A 559 -28.64 20.83 8.13
C LEU A 559 -30.14 20.94 8.43
N THR A 560 -30.87 19.88 8.13
CA THR A 560 -32.31 19.82 8.32
C THR A 560 -32.74 19.40 9.73
N ASP A 561 -31.81 18.86 10.55
CA ASP A 561 -32.08 18.38 11.89
C ASP A 561 -31.02 18.91 12.87
N PRO A 562 -31.41 19.93 13.73
CA PRO A 562 -30.50 20.51 14.71
C PRO A 562 -29.96 19.49 15.74
N SER A 563 -30.73 18.44 16.04
CA SER A 563 -30.34 17.43 17.02
C SER A 563 -29.18 16.55 16.52
N GLY A 564 -28.98 16.51 15.21
CA GLY A 564 -27.93 15.74 14.55
C GLY A 564 -26.74 16.56 14.08
N SER A 565 -26.76 17.89 14.25
CA SER A 565 -25.72 18.80 13.74
C SER A 565 -24.33 18.52 14.26
N ARG A 566 -24.20 18.00 15.49
CA ARG A 566 -22.92 17.60 16.13
C ARG A 566 -22.09 16.57 15.34
N ARG A 567 -22.68 15.93 14.31
CA ARG A 567 -21.98 14.97 13.44
C ARG A 567 -21.27 15.60 12.26
N PHE A 568 -21.51 16.88 12.02
CA PHE A 568 -20.94 17.60 10.90
C PHE A 568 -20.02 18.73 11.39
N ILE A 569 -18.85 18.84 10.81
CA ILE A 569 -17.91 19.95 11.01
C ILE A 569 -18.12 20.88 9.82
N CYS A 570 -19.14 21.75 9.89
CA CYS A 570 -19.47 22.65 8.80
C CYS A 570 -18.50 23.84 8.76
N ILE A 571 -17.92 24.07 7.60
CA ILE A 571 -16.93 25.14 7.36
C ILE A 571 -17.30 25.91 6.11
N GLU A 572 -17.40 27.22 6.25
CA GLU A 572 -17.47 28.11 5.09
C GLU A 572 -16.09 28.31 4.51
N VAL A 573 -15.92 27.88 3.26
CA VAL A 573 -14.70 28.06 2.49
C VAL A 573 -14.80 29.42 1.81
N THR A 574 -13.96 30.37 2.21
CA THR A 574 -14.03 31.77 1.77
C THR A 574 -13.30 32.04 0.45
N GLY A 575 -12.50 31.09 -0.04
CA GLY A 575 -11.74 31.25 -1.29
C GLY A 575 -11.27 29.91 -1.87
N PRO A 576 -10.60 29.92 -3.03
CA PRO A 576 -10.09 28.71 -3.65
C PRO A 576 -9.05 27.99 -2.80
N ILE A 577 -9.23 26.69 -2.56
CA ILE A 577 -8.29 25.86 -1.83
C ILE A 577 -7.04 25.64 -2.68
N ASN A 578 -5.85 25.83 -2.11
CA ASN A 578 -4.60 25.52 -2.80
C ASN A 578 -4.34 24.01 -2.81
N THR A 579 -4.74 23.33 -3.88
CA THR A 579 -4.54 21.89 -4.06
C THR A 579 -3.25 21.52 -4.81
N ASN A 580 -2.48 22.52 -5.29
CA ASN A 580 -1.22 22.32 -5.99
C ASN A 580 -0.02 22.27 -5.00
N VAL A 581 -0.16 21.47 -3.96
CA VAL A 581 0.86 21.32 -2.93
C VAL A 581 1.46 19.91 -2.99
N THR A 582 2.76 19.81 -2.74
CA THR A 582 3.42 18.51 -2.60
C THR A 582 3.21 17.99 -1.18
N ILE A 583 2.38 16.98 -1.03
CA ILE A 583 2.11 16.34 0.25
C ILE A 583 3.07 15.18 0.47
N ASN A 584 3.82 15.22 1.56
CA ASN A 584 4.58 14.06 2.01
C ASN A 584 3.65 13.12 2.81
N TYR A 585 2.94 12.25 2.09
CA TYR A 585 1.95 11.36 2.68
C TYR A 585 2.53 10.40 3.73
N ARG A 586 3.74 9.87 3.51
CA ARG A 586 4.39 9.00 4.50
C ARG A 586 4.54 9.72 5.83
N GLN A 587 5.02 10.95 5.83
CA GLN A 587 5.19 11.74 7.04
C GLN A 587 3.88 12.28 7.62
N LEU A 588 2.88 12.55 6.77
CA LEU A 588 1.53 12.92 7.20
C LEU A 588 0.89 11.80 8.03
N TYR A 589 0.91 10.57 7.51
CA TYR A 589 0.36 9.42 8.21
C TYR A 589 1.26 8.91 9.35
N ALA A 590 2.59 9.08 9.25
CA ALA A 590 3.50 8.84 10.38
C ALA A 590 3.19 9.75 11.57
N GLN A 591 2.83 11.01 11.33
CA GLN A 591 2.36 11.93 12.38
C GLN A 591 1.10 11.38 13.06
N ALA A 592 0.08 11.01 12.29
CA ALA A 592 -1.17 10.47 12.83
C ALA A 592 -0.92 9.19 13.64
N MET A 593 -0.10 8.27 13.11
CA MET A 593 0.26 7.03 13.79
C MET A 593 1.00 7.29 15.11
N THR A 594 1.93 8.25 15.11
CA THR A 594 2.69 8.63 16.32
C THR A 594 1.76 9.24 17.37
N ALA A 595 0.90 10.17 16.99
CA ALA A 595 -0.06 10.82 17.89
C ALA A 595 -1.01 9.77 18.54
N ILE A 596 -1.56 8.87 17.74
CA ILE A 596 -2.44 7.78 18.21
C ILE A 596 -1.67 6.84 19.17
N SER A 597 -0.43 6.48 18.84
CA SER A 597 0.39 5.58 19.68
C SER A 597 0.80 6.23 21.01
N GLN A 598 0.89 7.54 21.06
CA GLN A 598 1.16 8.33 22.27
C GLN A 598 -0.11 8.54 23.12
N GLY A 599 -1.27 8.03 22.68
CA GLY A 599 -2.52 8.16 23.39
C GLY A 599 -3.21 9.51 23.20
N GLU A 600 -2.84 10.26 22.15
CA GLU A 600 -3.51 11.51 21.81
C GLU A 600 -4.97 11.27 21.44
N ARG A 601 -5.86 12.13 21.92
CA ARG A 601 -7.30 11.99 21.73
C ARG A 601 -7.67 12.20 20.25
N TYR A 602 -8.29 11.21 19.65
CA TYR A 602 -8.74 11.22 18.24
C TYR A 602 -10.28 11.30 18.10
N TRP A 603 -11.03 11.38 19.19
CA TRP A 603 -12.49 11.56 19.20
C TRP A 603 -12.85 12.96 19.69
N LEU A 604 -14.06 13.40 19.37
CA LEU A 604 -14.63 14.63 19.90
C LEU A 604 -15.29 14.37 21.25
N ASP A 605 -15.05 15.26 22.23
CA ASP A 605 -15.71 15.23 23.53
C ASP A 605 -16.89 16.20 23.60
N ASP A 606 -17.52 16.28 24.77
CA ASP A 606 -18.71 17.13 25.00
C ASP A 606 -18.41 18.62 24.74
N THR A 607 -17.18 19.08 24.96
CA THR A 607 -16.77 20.47 24.70
C THR A 607 -16.64 20.71 23.18
N ASP A 608 -16.06 19.77 22.45
CA ASP A 608 -15.98 19.84 20.99
C ASP A 608 -17.39 19.77 20.37
N GLU A 609 -18.26 18.92 20.89
CA GLU A 609 -19.66 18.83 20.44
C GLU A 609 -20.42 20.14 20.69
N ALA A 610 -20.18 20.83 21.82
CA ALA A 610 -20.77 22.13 22.09
C ALA A 610 -20.29 23.20 21.09
N ILE A 611 -19.00 23.24 20.82
CA ILE A 611 -18.39 24.11 19.80
C ILE A 611 -19.02 23.85 18.43
N LEU A 612 -19.12 22.58 18.01
CA LEU A 612 -19.76 22.22 16.75
C LEU A 612 -21.21 22.66 16.67
N LYS A 613 -21.95 22.45 17.75
CA LYS A 613 -23.36 22.86 17.79
C LYS A 613 -23.54 24.37 17.65
N GLN A 614 -22.64 25.15 18.23
CA GLN A 614 -22.65 26.60 18.10
C GLN A 614 -22.26 27.03 16.68
N SER A 615 -21.14 26.49 16.15
CA SER A 615 -20.62 26.79 14.82
C SER A 615 -21.58 26.41 13.68
N ASN A 616 -22.33 25.31 13.87
CA ASN A 616 -23.25 24.80 12.85
C ASN A 616 -24.59 25.55 12.76
N GLN A 617 -24.88 26.48 13.69
CA GLN A 617 -26.15 27.23 13.68
C GLN A 617 -26.36 27.99 12.37
N GLU A 618 -25.30 28.50 11.76
CA GLU A 618 -25.33 29.23 10.48
C GLU A 618 -25.66 28.34 9.27
N PHE A 619 -25.51 27.02 9.42
CA PHE A 619 -25.71 26.03 8.37
C PHE A 619 -27.03 25.26 8.52
N GLU A 620 -27.81 25.60 9.55
CA GLU A 620 -29.08 24.94 9.81
C GLU A 620 -30.18 25.53 8.92
N GLN A 621 -30.87 24.68 8.18
CA GLN A 621 -32.02 25.09 7.39
C GLN A 621 -33.18 25.43 8.32
N PRO A 622 -33.73 26.64 8.24
CA PRO A 622 -34.94 26.98 8.99
C PRO A 622 -36.10 26.08 8.53
N THR A 623 -36.80 25.51 9.47
CA THR A 623 -37.99 24.72 9.15
C THR A 623 -39.05 25.55 8.44
N PRO A 624 -39.94 24.96 7.63
CA PRO A 624 -41.02 25.70 6.99
C PRO A 624 -41.87 26.53 7.99
N LEU A 625 -42.01 26.02 9.21
CA LEU A 625 -42.70 26.71 10.29
C LEU A 625 -41.89 27.90 10.83
N GLU A 626 -40.59 27.80 10.94
CA GLU A 626 -39.69 28.90 11.31
C GLU A 626 -39.64 29.97 10.19
N GLN A 627 -39.60 29.57 8.96
CA GLN A 627 -39.64 30.49 7.82
C GLN A 627 -40.97 31.26 7.82
N LEU A 628 -42.08 30.55 8.02
CA LEU A 628 -43.39 31.17 8.06
C LEU A 628 -43.50 32.13 9.24
N PHE A 629 -42.92 31.76 10.40
CA PHE A 629 -42.84 32.63 11.56
C PHE A 629 -42.04 33.89 11.25
N LEU A 630 -40.85 33.81 10.67
CA LEU A 630 -40.01 34.96 10.32
C LEU A 630 -40.62 35.88 9.27
N CYS A 631 -41.52 35.38 8.43
CA CYS A 631 -42.26 36.20 7.48
C CYS A 631 -43.29 37.10 8.18
N HIS A 632 -43.90 36.63 9.28
CA HIS A 632 -45.03 37.31 9.92
C HIS A 632 -44.71 37.88 11.32
N PHE A 633 -43.57 37.51 11.89
CA PHE A 633 -43.18 37.91 13.24
C PHE A 633 -41.71 38.32 13.31
N GLN A 634 -41.40 39.23 14.21
CA GLN A 634 -40.06 39.61 14.61
C GLN A 634 -39.92 39.53 16.14
N ALA A 635 -38.68 39.38 16.62
CA ALA A 635 -38.40 39.43 18.04
C ALA A 635 -38.54 40.87 18.55
N ALA A 636 -39.30 41.11 19.61
CA ALA A 636 -39.35 42.40 20.27
C ALA A 636 -38.04 42.68 21.01
N GLN A 637 -37.44 43.84 20.76
CA GLN A 637 -36.15 44.23 21.36
C GLN A 637 -36.32 44.97 22.69
N THR A 638 -37.46 45.64 22.89
CA THR A 638 -37.78 46.41 24.10
C THR A 638 -39.08 45.89 24.73
N GLU A 639 -39.25 46.06 26.05
CA GLU A 639 -40.45 45.59 26.76
C GLU A 639 -41.75 46.30 26.30
N ASP A 640 -41.61 47.47 25.74
CA ASP A 640 -42.76 48.32 25.33
C ASP A 640 -43.19 48.03 23.86
N GLU A 641 -42.40 47.27 23.12
CA GLU A 641 -42.71 46.92 21.72
C GLU A 641 -43.10 45.43 21.64
N GLY A 642 -44.29 45.18 21.08
CA GLY A 642 -44.69 43.80 20.79
C GLY A 642 -45.74 43.25 21.76
N THR A 643 -46.07 41.98 21.51
CA THR A 643 -47.10 41.25 22.29
C THR A 643 -46.55 39.94 22.79
N TRP A 644 -46.91 39.57 24.01
CA TRP A 644 -46.57 38.26 24.59
C TRP A 644 -47.59 37.23 24.12
N MET A 645 -47.15 36.26 23.35
CA MET A 645 -47.95 35.19 22.75
C MET A 645 -47.43 33.80 23.10
N THR A 646 -48.35 32.88 23.35
CA THR A 646 -48.01 31.47 23.52
C THR A 646 -47.70 30.83 22.13
N PRO A 647 -46.93 29.74 22.05
CA PRO A 647 -46.70 29.04 20.79
C PRO A 647 -48.00 28.62 20.08
N MET A 648 -49.06 28.35 20.85
CA MET A 648 -50.37 27.99 20.30
C MET A 648 -51.06 29.18 19.64
N GLU A 649 -50.99 30.35 20.27
CA GLU A 649 -51.53 31.58 19.70
C GLU A 649 -50.81 32.01 18.41
N ILE A 650 -49.47 31.90 18.42
CA ILE A 650 -48.66 32.15 17.23
C ILE A 650 -49.03 31.19 16.09
N LEU A 651 -49.13 29.88 16.40
CA LEU A 651 -49.54 28.88 15.40
C LEU A 651 -50.95 29.13 14.85
N SER A 652 -51.90 29.52 15.73
CA SER A 652 -53.25 29.82 15.32
C SER A 652 -53.30 31.05 14.39
N PHE A 653 -52.48 32.06 14.68
CA PHE A 653 -52.31 33.22 13.83
C PHE A 653 -51.78 32.84 12.44
N LEU A 654 -50.68 32.03 12.43
CA LEU A 654 -50.08 31.55 11.16
C LEU A 654 -51.07 30.71 10.34
N GLN A 655 -51.84 29.82 10.96
CA GLN A 655 -52.87 29.02 10.34
C GLN A 655 -53.97 29.86 9.68
N LYS A 656 -54.42 30.94 10.37
CA LYS A 656 -55.40 31.86 9.82
C LYS A 656 -54.90 32.61 8.58
N LYS A 657 -53.60 32.95 8.58
CA LYS A 657 -53.00 33.72 7.47
C LYS A 657 -52.72 32.85 6.24
N THR A 658 -52.21 31.61 6.44
CA THR A 658 -51.83 30.72 5.33
C THR A 658 -52.95 29.85 4.79
N LYS A 659 -54.11 29.78 5.49
CA LYS A 659 -55.23 28.87 5.17
C LYS A 659 -54.81 27.36 5.19
N ASP A 660 -53.61 27.04 5.60
CA ASP A 660 -53.09 25.69 5.69
C ASP A 660 -53.33 25.07 7.05
N ARG A 661 -53.64 23.79 7.09
CA ARG A 661 -53.70 23.02 8.35
C ARG A 661 -52.28 22.69 8.83
N LEU A 662 -51.69 23.58 9.62
CA LEU A 662 -50.43 23.28 10.33
C LEU A 662 -50.67 22.22 11.40
N ALA A 663 -49.89 21.15 11.39
CA ALA A 663 -50.08 20.03 12.32
C ALA A 663 -49.83 20.46 13.76
N ILE A 664 -50.86 20.46 14.59
CA ILE A 664 -50.85 20.86 16.01
C ILE A 664 -49.99 19.96 16.89
N SER A 665 -49.70 18.73 16.44
CA SER A 665 -48.87 17.76 17.15
C SER A 665 -47.40 18.18 17.45
N LYS A 666 -46.99 19.37 16.99
CA LYS A 666 -45.62 19.88 17.13
C LYS A 666 -45.48 21.17 17.95
N VAL A 667 -46.47 21.57 18.76
CA VAL A 667 -46.43 22.83 19.53
C VAL A 667 -45.21 22.93 20.44
N ALA A 668 -44.86 21.85 21.14
CA ALA A 668 -43.68 21.82 22.01
C ALA A 668 -42.36 21.94 21.24
N TYR A 669 -42.35 21.46 19.98
CA TYR A 669 -41.21 21.60 19.09
C TYR A 669 -41.06 23.04 18.60
N PHE A 670 -42.17 23.67 18.25
CA PHE A 670 -42.21 25.07 17.85
C PHE A 670 -41.75 26.02 18.94
N GLY A 671 -42.16 25.78 20.20
CA GLY A 671 -41.67 26.55 21.34
C GLY A 671 -40.15 26.45 21.54
N ARG A 672 -39.54 25.31 21.21
CA ARG A 672 -38.07 25.17 21.20
C ARG A 672 -37.42 25.94 20.05
N ALA A 673 -38.07 25.95 18.88
CA ALA A 673 -37.62 26.71 17.72
C ALA A 673 -37.63 28.22 17.96
N LEU A 674 -38.67 28.74 18.62
CA LEU A 674 -38.75 30.16 19.00
C LEU A 674 -37.63 30.57 19.95
N ARG A 675 -37.26 29.72 20.89
CA ARG A 675 -36.08 29.97 21.75
C ARG A 675 -34.79 30.00 21.01
N LYS A 676 -34.63 29.08 20.03
CA LYS A 676 -33.46 29.03 19.15
C LYS A 676 -33.32 30.31 18.33
N LEU A 677 -34.42 30.90 17.88
CA LEU A 677 -34.47 32.19 17.17
C LEU A 677 -34.18 33.39 18.09
N GLY A 678 -33.79 33.15 19.35
CA GLY A 678 -33.40 34.19 20.27
C GLY A 678 -34.58 35.02 20.79
N ILE A 679 -35.82 34.54 20.65
CA ILE A 679 -37.01 35.28 21.07
C ILE A 679 -37.14 35.19 22.59
N SER A 680 -37.24 36.37 23.23
CA SER A 680 -37.41 36.49 24.68
C SER A 680 -38.64 35.72 25.14
N SER A 681 -38.49 34.94 26.23
CA SER A 681 -39.59 34.13 26.75
C SER A 681 -39.77 34.31 28.26
N ARG A 682 -41.02 34.25 28.70
CA ARG A 682 -41.39 34.23 30.12
C ARG A 682 -42.33 33.08 30.41
N ARG A 683 -42.30 32.56 31.62
CA ARG A 683 -43.20 31.50 32.06
C ARG A 683 -44.34 32.07 32.91
N ARG A 684 -45.59 31.78 32.49
CA ARG A 684 -46.81 32.14 33.28
C ARG A 684 -47.68 30.91 33.49
N ASN A 685 -48.75 31.06 34.27
CA ASN A 685 -49.68 29.96 34.58
C ASN A 685 -50.31 29.28 33.36
N ARG A 686 -50.38 29.97 32.20
CA ARG A 686 -50.91 29.46 30.93
C ARG A 686 -49.82 28.81 30.05
N GLY A 687 -48.57 28.76 30.49
CA GLY A 687 -47.44 28.22 29.74
C GLY A 687 -46.33 29.23 29.50
N THR A 688 -45.39 28.86 28.56
CA THR A 688 -44.32 29.77 28.15
C THR A 688 -44.86 30.72 27.06
N GLU A 689 -44.72 32.02 27.29
CA GLU A 689 -45.04 33.09 26.33
C GLU A 689 -43.76 33.64 25.71
N TYR A 690 -43.84 34.08 24.46
CA TYR A 690 -42.75 34.64 23.68
C TYR A 690 -43.07 36.06 23.28
N HIS A 691 -42.07 36.96 23.32
CA HIS A 691 -42.24 38.37 23.03
C HIS A 691 -42.02 38.66 21.56
N VAL A 692 -43.07 38.93 20.81
CA VAL A 692 -43.04 39.02 19.37
C VAL A 692 -43.77 40.29 18.86
N ILE A 693 -43.26 40.81 17.76
CA ILE A 693 -43.91 41.88 16.97
C ILE A 693 -44.53 41.24 15.73
N ILE A 694 -45.78 41.59 15.45
CA ILE A 694 -46.50 41.14 14.25
C ILE A 694 -46.15 42.06 13.12
N ASN A 695 -45.58 41.52 12.01
CA ASN A 695 -45.34 42.29 10.80
C ASN A 695 -46.63 42.38 9.96
N GLU A 696 -47.32 43.54 9.99
CA GLU A 696 -48.56 43.76 9.26
C GLU A 696 -48.30 43.92 7.73
N THR A 697 -47.08 44.16 7.29
CA THR A 697 -46.73 44.55 5.90
C THR A 697 -46.36 43.39 4.96
N ALA A 698 -46.42 42.15 5.39
CA ALA A 698 -46.18 41.02 4.51
C ALA A 698 -47.46 40.61 3.77
N PHE A 699 -47.60 41.11 2.57
CA PHE A 699 -48.63 40.92 1.55
C PHE A 699 -49.64 42.09 1.40
N GLN A 700 -49.23 43.06 0.61
CA GLN A 700 -50.10 43.64 -0.44
C GLN A 700 -49.83 42.92 -1.75
#